data_7d121610402243bf382868a4ef36662d
#
_entry.id   7d121610402243bf382868a4ef36662d
#
_cell.length_a   1.000
_cell.length_b   1.000
_cell.length_c   1.000
_cell.angle_alpha   90.00
_cell.angle_beta   90.00
_cell.angle_gamma   90.00
#
_symmetry.space_group_name_H-M   'P 1'
#
loop_
_entity.id
_entity.type
_entity.pdbx_description
1 polymer ?
#
loop_
_entity_poly.entity_id
_entity_poly.type
_entity_poly.pdbx_seq_one_letter_code
_entity_poly.pdbx_strand_id
1 'polypeptide(L)'
;MSSPSTRSSSLSFQTPSRSNQKYSPENKKLFSSSASELPENKPAMLLSAVYSGEEQKVYLKFYNDDDQGIFFWSDRTNHKPYCYTKMEYLDDAEKIIQKEKKYSSQRIKKMDLIADKEIELLKIIAPDPLSIGGTDNSFREKVKSWEADIRYHENYMYDTGLIPGVYYIRTGQLITRFEQPISNKVQEELSKLIWNKLGQEAGQVETEQYKDFIQEWANLLNQPIPDIKRVSIDIEVESEEGRMPNAREHDRRVIAVGFCGSDGFRKVLVLEPEESKNKANGTTADFFIPEAQTCKTEKELLQETFSIIGNYPILLTYNGDDFDLPYLYARAQDPAIDPVNRSSISKEDIPIIMRRESFVERGIQAEPVQIKNGIHIDLFRTFQNRSVQIYAFSHKYSEFTLNAISEALLNDSKFDFEGDISELSAETLAQYCMKDADLTFRLTSFNDNLLMKLLIVISRIGRLPIDDIARFGVNQWIRGMLYYEHRHRNALIPRRDELQAKGTASTTAIIKEKKYRGGLVVEPTLGIHFNVIVVDFASLYPSIIKVHNLSYETVNCAHQGCRDDARQRIQGTSHWKCKKRRGLTSLLIGSLRDLRVNYYKHLSKDKALTSEERQLYNVVSQAIKVILNASYGVMGAEIFPLYCLPVADATAAIGRTTTMATIQKCKETGIDVIYGDTDSLFLRNPSPASVEEISFWARTNLGIDLEIDKHYRYIVFSELKKNYLGVLSDGTVDVKGLTGKKSHTPPFIRTAFYSILTILSKVNSEKDFETAREKIKNIIQENATNLELRKLSQEDLSFNVMVNKSPNKYGKKISGTISTETSLDGRENRNMASYKGLPQHIKAAKLLADIGKEIKAGDIISYVKTRTVDGVKPVGLAKPEEIDTEKYLETMEATFDQVLSSLNFNFKSLLGKPRQSNLDELFWSR
;
A
#
# COMPACT_ATOMS: atom_id res chain seq x y z
N MET A 1 13.18 -32.83 -49.15
CA MET A 1 14.11 -32.97 -48.04
C MET A 1 13.55 -32.20 -46.88
N SER A 2 13.07 -32.95 -45.96
CA SER A 2 12.54 -32.85 -44.63
C SER A 2 12.82 -31.59 -43.79
N SER A 3 11.76 -30.90 -43.41
CA SER A 3 11.71 -29.90 -42.32
C SER A 3 11.49 -30.60 -40.97
N PRO A 4 12.09 -30.12 -39.87
CA PRO A 4 11.85 -30.66 -38.55
C PRO A 4 10.71 -29.90 -37.85
N SER A 5 9.78 -30.69 -37.34
CA SER A 5 8.67 -30.25 -36.49
C SER A 5 9.11 -29.76 -35.14
N THR A 6 8.71 -28.56 -34.76
CA THR A 6 8.81 -28.04 -33.39
C THR A 6 7.64 -28.52 -32.53
N ARG A 7 7.95 -29.40 -31.57
CA ARG A 7 7.04 -29.79 -30.51
C ARG A 7 6.97 -28.66 -29.46
N SER A 8 5.80 -28.08 -29.30
CA SER A 8 5.47 -27.25 -28.16
C SER A 8 5.20 -28.13 -26.93
N SER A 9 6.07 -28.09 -25.94
CA SER A 9 5.83 -28.73 -24.65
C SER A 9 4.98 -27.76 -23.77
N SER A 10 3.72 -28.12 -23.62
CA SER A 10 2.84 -27.54 -22.60
C SER A 10 3.25 -28.04 -21.22
N LEU A 11 3.81 -27.18 -20.40
CA LEU A 11 4.02 -27.41 -18.96
C LEU A 11 2.69 -27.30 -18.24
N SER A 12 2.09 -28.44 -17.92
CA SER A 12 0.97 -28.53 -16.98
C SER A 12 1.48 -28.32 -15.56
N PHE A 13 1.02 -27.26 -14.91
CA PHE A 13 1.18 -27.06 -13.46
C PHE A 13 0.27 -28.05 -12.75
N GLN A 14 0.86 -29.08 -12.14
CA GLN A 14 0.17 -29.92 -11.16
C GLN A 14 -0.02 -29.11 -9.88
N THR A 15 -1.27 -28.79 -9.55
CA THR A 15 -1.71 -28.36 -8.23
C THR A 15 -1.60 -29.54 -7.27
N PRO A 16 -1.12 -29.34 -6.01
CA PRO A 16 -1.10 -30.39 -5.03
C PRO A 16 -2.52 -30.87 -4.71
N SER A 17 -2.73 -32.18 -4.75
CA SER A 17 -3.99 -32.85 -4.43
C SER A 17 -4.48 -32.46 -3.03
N ARG A 18 -5.66 -31.83 -2.97
CA ARG A 18 -6.37 -31.55 -1.71
C ARG A 18 -6.84 -32.88 -1.13
N SER A 19 -6.40 -33.18 0.09
CA SER A 19 -6.98 -34.25 0.89
C SER A 19 -8.47 -33.96 1.14
N ASN A 20 -9.34 -34.91 0.77
CA ASN A 20 -10.77 -34.88 1.05
C ASN A 20 -11.01 -34.99 2.57
N GLN A 21 -10.98 -33.87 3.28
CA GLN A 21 -11.63 -33.80 4.59
C GLN A 21 -13.11 -33.52 4.38
N LYS A 22 -13.95 -34.50 4.76
CA LYS A 22 -15.41 -34.38 4.81
C LYS A 22 -15.78 -33.18 5.70
N TYR A 23 -16.43 -32.19 5.12
CA TYR A 23 -17.06 -31.09 5.85
C TYR A 23 -18.20 -31.65 6.70
N SER A 24 -18.07 -31.49 8.01
CA SER A 24 -19.17 -31.62 8.96
C SER A 24 -19.98 -30.31 8.93
N PRO A 25 -21.30 -30.32 8.86
CA PRO A 25 -22.12 -29.12 8.88
C PRO A 25 -22.40 -28.70 10.32
N GLU A 26 -21.36 -28.27 11.05
CA GLU A 26 -21.51 -27.66 12.37
C GLU A 26 -21.03 -26.22 12.32
N ASN A 27 -21.75 -25.40 11.61
CA ASN A 27 -21.59 -23.96 11.69
C ASN A 27 -22.85 -23.36 12.29
N LYS A 28 -22.78 -23.03 13.55
CA LYS A 28 -23.81 -22.29 14.26
C LYS A 28 -23.68 -20.80 13.92
N LYS A 29 -24.82 -20.09 13.94
CA LYS A 29 -25.04 -18.69 13.54
C LYS A 29 -23.82 -17.78 13.68
N LEU A 30 -23.45 -17.12 12.59
CA LEU A 30 -22.32 -16.17 12.50
C LEU A 30 -22.49 -14.99 13.47
N PHE A 31 -23.72 -14.70 13.86
CA PHE A 31 -24.08 -13.64 14.79
C PHE A 31 -24.85 -14.24 15.97
N SER A 32 -24.39 -13.89 17.18
CA SER A 32 -25.08 -14.31 18.40
C SER A 32 -26.50 -13.72 18.42
N SER A 33 -27.38 -14.36 19.15
CA SER A 33 -28.73 -13.82 19.45
C SER A 33 -28.71 -12.47 20.19
N SER A 34 -27.53 -11.97 20.55
CA SER A 34 -27.29 -10.69 21.23
C SER A 34 -26.86 -9.57 20.30
N ALA A 35 -26.72 -9.80 18.98
CA ALA A 35 -26.39 -8.72 18.04
C ALA A 35 -27.55 -7.71 17.97
N SER A 36 -27.27 -6.47 18.35
CA SER A 36 -28.27 -5.39 18.36
C SER A 36 -28.62 -4.99 16.93
N GLU A 37 -29.91 -5.00 16.62
CA GLU A 37 -30.40 -4.54 15.31
C GLU A 37 -30.24 -3.02 15.17
N LEU A 38 -30.02 -2.53 13.94
CA LEU A 38 -29.92 -1.11 13.64
C LEU A 38 -31.15 -0.35 14.19
N PRO A 39 -30.95 0.65 15.07
CA PRO A 39 -32.08 1.39 15.68
C PRO A 39 -32.85 2.17 14.62
N GLU A 40 -34.16 2.33 14.85
CA GLU A 40 -35.02 3.14 13.98
C GLU A 40 -34.79 4.63 14.18
N ASN A 41 -34.82 5.37 13.09
CA ASN A 41 -34.74 6.85 13.05
C ASN A 41 -33.49 7.46 13.68
N LYS A 42 -32.44 6.67 13.91
CA LYS A 42 -31.11 7.15 14.32
C LYS A 42 -30.14 7.03 13.17
N PRO A 43 -29.35 8.09 12.86
CA PRO A 43 -28.28 8.00 11.87
C PRO A 43 -27.18 7.05 12.34
N ALA A 44 -26.71 6.18 11.45
CA ALA A 44 -25.58 5.31 11.73
C ALA A 44 -24.72 5.14 10.46
N MET A 45 -23.40 5.11 10.64
CA MET A 45 -22.44 5.01 9.54
C MET A 45 -22.24 3.55 9.14
N LEU A 46 -22.46 3.23 7.86
CA LEU A 46 -22.12 1.91 7.32
C LEU A 46 -20.60 1.75 7.29
N LEU A 47 -20.05 0.77 7.98
CA LEU A 47 -18.61 0.51 8.02
C LEU A 47 -18.22 -0.74 7.26
N SER A 48 -18.97 -1.82 7.36
CA SER A 48 -18.61 -3.11 6.74
C SER A 48 -19.84 -3.88 6.27
N ALA A 49 -19.60 -4.83 5.38
CA ALA A 49 -20.60 -5.76 4.87
C ALA A 49 -20.01 -7.17 4.80
N VAL A 50 -20.73 -8.16 5.31
CA VAL A 50 -20.28 -9.56 5.34
C VAL A 50 -21.39 -10.48 4.87
N TYR A 51 -21.01 -11.60 4.22
CA TYR A 51 -21.96 -12.62 3.81
C TYR A 51 -21.99 -13.79 4.82
N SER A 52 -23.18 -14.15 5.31
CA SER A 52 -23.41 -15.38 6.06
C SER A 52 -23.77 -16.51 5.12
N GLY A 53 -22.90 -17.54 5.05
CA GLY A 53 -23.15 -18.73 4.24
C GLY A 53 -24.30 -19.59 4.78
N GLU A 54 -24.56 -19.58 6.08
CA GLU A 54 -25.63 -20.34 6.72
C GLU A 54 -27.00 -19.74 6.43
N GLU A 55 -27.14 -18.44 6.59
CA GLU A 55 -28.38 -17.74 6.38
C GLU A 55 -28.58 -17.30 4.93
N GLN A 56 -27.54 -17.46 4.11
CA GLN A 56 -27.52 -17.02 2.70
C GLN A 56 -27.89 -15.55 2.52
N LYS A 57 -27.42 -14.70 3.46
CA LYS A 57 -27.75 -13.27 3.52
C LYS A 57 -26.52 -12.41 3.70
N VAL A 58 -26.59 -11.17 3.25
CA VAL A 58 -25.61 -10.14 3.57
C VAL A 58 -26.03 -9.46 4.88
N TYR A 59 -25.05 -9.27 5.75
CA TYR A 59 -25.15 -8.47 6.95
C TYR A 59 -24.32 -7.21 6.80
N LEU A 60 -24.93 -6.08 7.11
CA LEU A 60 -24.30 -4.77 7.14
C LEU A 60 -23.97 -4.41 8.59
N LYS A 61 -22.79 -3.86 8.83
CA LYS A 61 -22.33 -3.39 10.15
C LYS A 61 -22.32 -1.87 10.16
N PHE A 62 -23.14 -1.28 11.03
CA PHE A 62 -23.29 0.16 11.20
C PHE A 62 -22.72 0.60 12.55
N TYR A 63 -22.04 1.73 12.57
CA TYR A 63 -21.63 2.41 13.79
C TYR A 63 -22.57 3.57 14.09
N ASN A 64 -23.09 3.62 15.32
CA ASN A 64 -23.88 4.73 15.81
C ASN A 64 -23.04 5.58 16.78
N ASP A 65 -23.02 6.89 16.57
CA ASP A 65 -22.16 7.82 17.30
C ASP A 65 -22.64 8.01 18.76
N ASP A 66 -23.97 8.02 18.99
CA ASP A 66 -24.55 8.23 20.32
C ASP A 66 -24.31 7.02 21.23
N ASP A 67 -24.55 5.83 20.69
CA ASP A 67 -24.45 4.57 21.42
C ASP A 67 -23.00 3.99 21.39
N GLN A 68 -22.11 4.58 20.60
CA GLN A 68 -20.70 4.17 20.39
C GLN A 68 -20.51 2.67 20.13
N GLY A 69 -21.46 2.07 19.41
CA GLY A 69 -21.53 0.62 19.20
C GLY A 69 -21.80 0.22 17.76
N ILE A 70 -21.61 -1.09 17.48
CA ILE A 70 -21.94 -1.70 16.19
C ILE A 70 -23.35 -2.29 16.24
N PHE A 71 -24.11 -1.96 15.20
CA PHE A 71 -25.46 -2.46 14.95
C PHE A 71 -25.52 -3.18 13.63
N PHE A 72 -26.44 -4.14 13.52
CA PHE A 72 -26.56 -4.99 12.36
C PHE A 72 -27.85 -4.74 11.59
N TRP A 73 -27.74 -4.88 10.28
CA TRP A 73 -28.87 -4.96 9.36
C TRP A 73 -28.68 -6.14 8.43
N SER A 74 -29.64 -7.04 8.36
CA SER A 74 -29.61 -8.15 7.41
C SER A 74 -30.41 -7.82 6.15
N ASP A 75 -29.97 -8.37 5.00
CA ASP A 75 -30.71 -8.23 3.74
C ASP A 75 -32.15 -8.72 3.87
N ARG A 76 -33.10 -7.87 3.47
CA ARG A 76 -34.55 -8.15 3.44
C ARG A 76 -35.12 -8.14 2.04
N THR A 77 -34.30 -7.91 1.02
CA THR A 77 -34.72 -7.85 -0.39
C THR A 77 -34.71 -9.19 -1.08
N ASN A 78 -34.28 -10.26 -0.39
CA ASN A 78 -34.02 -11.59 -0.96
C ASN A 78 -33.07 -11.56 -2.16
N HIS A 79 -32.11 -10.65 -2.12
CA HIS A 79 -31.05 -10.56 -3.11
C HIS A 79 -30.29 -11.87 -3.21
N LYS A 80 -29.99 -12.32 -4.43
CA LYS A 80 -29.32 -13.59 -4.70
C LYS A 80 -28.04 -13.37 -5.52
N PRO A 81 -27.03 -14.23 -5.34
CA PRO A 81 -25.83 -14.22 -6.17
C PRO A 81 -26.16 -14.45 -7.64
N TYR A 82 -25.47 -13.75 -8.53
CA TYR A 82 -25.69 -13.89 -9.96
C TYR A 82 -24.43 -13.53 -10.77
N CYS A 83 -24.46 -13.92 -12.04
CA CYS A 83 -23.54 -13.47 -13.08
C CYS A 83 -24.30 -13.25 -14.38
N TYR A 84 -23.60 -12.77 -15.40
CA TYR A 84 -24.19 -12.60 -16.74
C TYR A 84 -23.49 -13.48 -17.75
N THR A 85 -24.23 -13.89 -18.80
CA THR A 85 -23.65 -14.45 -20.03
C THR A 85 -24.23 -13.76 -21.24
N LYS A 86 -23.43 -13.58 -22.32
CA LYS A 86 -23.89 -13.00 -23.58
C LYS A 86 -24.72 -14.01 -24.36
N MET A 87 -25.63 -13.53 -25.22
CA MET A 87 -26.55 -14.38 -25.98
C MET A 87 -25.84 -15.36 -26.92
N GLU A 88 -24.60 -15.10 -27.29
CA GLU A 88 -23.76 -16.04 -28.06
C GLU A 88 -23.46 -17.35 -27.32
N TYR A 89 -23.60 -17.39 -25.97
CA TYR A 89 -23.42 -18.59 -25.13
C TYR A 89 -24.73 -19.11 -24.56
N LEU A 90 -25.89 -18.71 -25.12
CA LEU A 90 -27.21 -19.06 -24.59
C LEU A 90 -27.44 -20.57 -24.53
N ASP A 91 -27.14 -21.32 -25.61
CA ASP A 91 -27.34 -22.74 -25.68
C ASP A 91 -26.57 -23.53 -24.62
N ASP A 92 -25.34 -23.10 -24.33
CA ASP A 92 -24.52 -23.74 -23.31
C ASP A 92 -25.04 -23.40 -21.91
N ALA A 93 -25.47 -22.17 -21.67
CA ALA A 93 -26.07 -21.76 -20.43
C ALA A 93 -27.38 -22.50 -20.13
N GLU A 94 -28.28 -22.62 -21.12
CA GLU A 94 -29.54 -23.35 -21.00
C GLU A 94 -29.35 -24.83 -20.71
N LYS A 95 -28.41 -25.51 -21.36
CA LYS A 95 -28.03 -26.90 -21.05
C LYS A 95 -27.65 -27.08 -19.57
N ILE A 96 -26.85 -26.16 -19.02
CA ILE A 96 -26.45 -26.22 -17.60
C ILE A 96 -27.64 -25.95 -16.67
N ILE A 97 -28.47 -24.97 -16.96
CA ILE A 97 -29.66 -24.63 -16.18
C ILE A 97 -30.65 -25.80 -16.15
N GLN A 98 -30.89 -26.46 -17.28
CA GLN A 98 -31.76 -27.62 -17.36
C GLN A 98 -31.21 -28.81 -16.58
N LYS A 99 -29.89 -29.03 -16.64
CA LYS A 99 -29.21 -30.11 -15.93
C LYS A 99 -29.13 -29.86 -14.42
N GLU A 100 -28.89 -28.62 -14.01
CA GLU A 100 -28.67 -28.23 -12.62
C GLU A 100 -29.78 -27.27 -12.17
N LYS A 101 -30.86 -27.81 -11.61
CA LYS A 101 -32.07 -27.09 -11.18
C LYS A 101 -31.83 -26.00 -10.13
N LYS A 102 -30.59 -25.85 -9.61
CA LYS A 102 -30.23 -24.79 -8.67
C LYS A 102 -30.11 -23.42 -9.33
N TYR A 103 -29.97 -23.35 -10.65
CA TYR A 103 -29.88 -22.10 -11.38
C TYR A 103 -31.24 -21.66 -11.93
N SER A 104 -31.47 -20.36 -11.88
CA SER A 104 -32.55 -19.72 -12.63
C SER A 104 -31.98 -18.62 -13.51
N SER A 105 -32.72 -18.21 -14.53
CA SER A 105 -32.26 -17.19 -15.46
C SER A 105 -33.31 -16.15 -15.79
N GLN A 106 -32.85 -14.96 -16.16
CA GLN A 106 -33.66 -13.83 -16.60
C GLN A 106 -32.97 -13.09 -17.74
N ARG A 107 -33.68 -12.75 -18.79
CA ARG A 107 -33.18 -11.88 -19.85
C ARG A 107 -33.21 -10.43 -19.38
N ILE A 108 -32.11 -9.72 -19.56
CA ILE A 108 -31.98 -8.32 -19.21
C ILE A 108 -31.19 -7.58 -20.28
N LYS A 109 -31.25 -6.26 -20.26
CA LYS A 109 -30.45 -5.40 -21.12
C LYS A 109 -29.47 -4.58 -20.30
N LYS A 110 -28.23 -4.45 -20.83
CA LYS A 110 -27.19 -3.60 -20.26
C LYS A 110 -26.43 -2.88 -21.37
N MET A 111 -25.86 -1.73 -21.03
CA MET A 111 -24.95 -1.01 -21.92
C MET A 111 -23.58 -1.69 -21.99
N ASP A 112 -23.16 -2.12 -23.16
CA ASP A 112 -21.78 -2.53 -23.43
C ASP A 112 -20.96 -1.29 -23.80
N LEU A 113 -20.13 -0.82 -22.85
CA LEU A 113 -19.34 0.40 -23.04
C LEU A 113 -18.22 0.24 -24.08
N ILE A 114 -17.74 -0.99 -24.37
CA ILE A 114 -16.73 -1.22 -25.40
C ILE A 114 -17.35 -1.12 -26.78
N ALA A 115 -18.50 -1.76 -26.98
CA ALA A 115 -19.22 -1.74 -28.25
C ALA A 115 -20.06 -0.50 -28.46
N ASP A 116 -20.27 0.31 -27.41
CA ASP A 116 -21.12 1.51 -27.37
C ASP A 116 -22.57 1.24 -27.83
N LYS A 117 -23.15 0.16 -27.29
CA LYS A 117 -24.54 -0.24 -27.58
C LYS A 117 -25.18 -0.99 -26.44
N GLU A 118 -26.49 -0.91 -26.35
CA GLU A 118 -27.27 -1.78 -25.47
C GLU A 118 -27.26 -3.22 -26.01
N ILE A 119 -26.99 -4.17 -25.14
CA ILE A 119 -26.98 -5.60 -25.48
C ILE A 119 -27.91 -6.38 -24.56
N GLU A 120 -28.52 -7.45 -25.08
CA GLU A 120 -29.28 -8.42 -24.30
C GLU A 120 -28.32 -9.44 -23.68
N LEU A 121 -28.57 -9.78 -22.41
CA LEU A 121 -27.80 -10.70 -21.61
C LEU A 121 -28.73 -11.66 -20.89
N LEU A 122 -28.25 -12.86 -20.59
CA LEU A 122 -28.87 -13.78 -19.68
C LEU A 122 -28.25 -13.60 -18.27
N LYS A 123 -29.05 -13.12 -17.29
CA LYS A 123 -28.71 -13.08 -15.88
C LYS A 123 -28.93 -14.45 -15.29
N ILE A 124 -27.87 -15.08 -14.78
CA ILE A 124 -27.90 -16.39 -14.13
C ILE A 124 -27.91 -16.17 -12.62
N ILE A 125 -28.91 -16.68 -11.94
CA ILE A 125 -29.10 -16.51 -10.50
C ILE A 125 -28.89 -17.86 -9.82
N ALA A 126 -28.17 -17.89 -8.71
CA ALA A 126 -27.85 -19.07 -7.93
C ALA A 126 -28.25 -18.90 -6.45
N PRO A 127 -28.41 -20.01 -5.69
CA PRO A 127 -28.74 -19.94 -4.28
C PRO A 127 -27.60 -19.37 -3.42
N ASP A 128 -26.35 -19.58 -3.83
CA ASP A 128 -25.17 -19.22 -3.07
C ASP A 128 -24.02 -18.71 -4.00
N PRO A 129 -23.06 -17.91 -3.48
CA PRO A 129 -21.97 -17.35 -4.27
C PRO A 129 -21.03 -18.39 -4.88
N LEU A 130 -20.80 -19.53 -4.22
CA LEU A 130 -19.89 -20.59 -4.69
C LEU A 130 -20.44 -21.28 -5.94
N SER A 131 -21.76 -21.31 -6.10
CA SER A 131 -22.41 -21.81 -7.32
C SER A 131 -22.16 -20.91 -8.53
N ILE A 132 -21.96 -19.59 -8.34
CA ILE A 132 -21.59 -18.64 -9.42
C ILE A 132 -20.11 -18.73 -9.76
N GLY A 133 -19.22 -18.64 -8.74
CA GLY A 133 -17.76 -18.66 -8.91
C GLY A 133 -17.06 -19.08 -7.63
N GLY A 134 -15.88 -19.67 -7.71
CA GLY A 134 -15.06 -20.06 -6.56
C GLY A 134 -14.91 -21.55 -6.32
N THR A 135 -15.61 -22.41 -7.06
CA THR A 135 -15.40 -23.86 -7.08
C THR A 135 -15.28 -24.37 -8.51
N ASP A 136 -14.64 -25.51 -8.69
CA ASP A 136 -14.46 -26.14 -10.01
C ASP A 136 -15.80 -26.53 -10.67
N ASN A 137 -16.89 -26.60 -9.89
CA ASN A 137 -18.24 -26.89 -10.35
C ASN A 137 -19.15 -25.66 -10.46
N SER A 138 -18.62 -24.46 -10.31
CA SER A 138 -19.38 -23.23 -10.44
C SER A 138 -19.83 -22.96 -11.87
N PHE A 139 -20.83 -22.10 -12.04
CA PHE A 139 -21.33 -21.73 -13.36
C PHE A 139 -20.24 -21.10 -14.24
N ARG A 140 -19.40 -20.25 -13.67
CA ARG A 140 -18.28 -19.57 -14.35
C ARG A 140 -17.30 -20.53 -15.02
N GLU A 141 -17.06 -21.69 -14.42
CA GLU A 141 -16.12 -22.68 -14.97
C GLU A 141 -16.73 -23.48 -16.14
N LYS A 142 -18.06 -23.47 -16.28
CA LYS A 142 -18.79 -24.22 -17.31
C LYS A 142 -19.18 -23.35 -18.51
N VAL A 143 -19.49 -22.08 -18.28
CA VAL A 143 -19.96 -21.14 -19.30
C VAL A 143 -19.24 -19.80 -19.15
N LYS A 144 -18.83 -19.21 -20.28
CA LYS A 144 -18.20 -17.89 -20.27
C LYS A 144 -19.14 -16.86 -19.65
N SER A 145 -18.70 -16.29 -18.53
CA SER A 145 -19.51 -15.43 -17.68
C SER A 145 -18.84 -14.09 -17.42
N TRP A 146 -19.66 -13.05 -17.22
CA TRP A 146 -19.29 -11.69 -16.84
C TRP A 146 -19.70 -11.42 -15.40
N GLU A 147 -18.91 -10.65 -14.65
CA GLU A 147 -19.18 -10.22 -13.28
C GLU A 147 -19.31 -11.38 -12.26
N ALA A 148 -18.79 -12.57 -12.61
CA ALA A 148 -18.81 -13.76 -11.75
C ALA A 148 -17.70 -13.75 -10.69
N ASP A 149 -16.75 -12.79 -10.76
CA ASP A 149 -15.61 -12.66 -9.87
C ASP A 149 -15.82 -11.62 -8.76
N ILE A 150 -16.99 -10.98 -8.73
CA ILE A 150 -17.32 -9.96 -7.72
C ILE A 150 -17.75 -10.66 -6.44
N ARG A 151 -17.15 -10.31 -5.31
CA ARG A 151 -17.57 -10.85 -4.01
C ARG A 151 -19.03 -10.50 -3.75
N TYR A 152 -19.78 -11.43 -3.19
CA TYR A 152 -21.23 -11.28 -3.12
C TYR A 152 -21.71 -10.09 -2.28
N HIS A 153 -21.05 -9.79 -1.17
CA HIS A 153 -21.38 -8.60 -0.37
C HIS A 153 -21.05 -7.28 -1.10
N GLU A 154 -20.02 -7.24 -1.92
CA GLU A 154 -19.76 -6.08 -2.80
C GLU A 154 -20.87 -5.95 -3.86
N ASN A 155 -21.24 -7.08 -4.48
CA ASN A 155 -22.31 -7.13 -5.48
C ASN A 155 -23.62 -6.59 -4.91
N TYR A 156 -23.95 -7.01 -3.68
CA TYR A 156 -25.11 -6.53 -2.95
C TYR A 156 -25.06 -5.01 -2.72
N MET A 157 -23.93 -4.49 -2.22
CA MET A 157 -23.77 -3.05 -2.00
C MET A 157 -23.88 -2.23 -3.31
N TYR A 158 -23.32 -2.75 -4.40
CA TYR A 158 -23.41 -2.05 -5.69
C TYR A 158 -24.83 -2.01 -6.22
N ASP A 159 -25.59 -3.10 -6.10
CA ASP A 159 -26.98 -3.18 -6.57
C ASP A 159 -27.95 -2.36 -5.71
N THR A 160 -27.67 -2.23 -4.42
CA THR A 160 -28.48 -1.46 -3.47
C THR A 160 -28.03 0.01 -3.34
N GLY A 161 -26.94 0.42 -4.01
CA GLY A 161 -26.39 1.76 -3.94
C GLY A 161 -25.78 2.12 -2.58
N LEU A 162 -25.42 1.13 -1.75
CA LEU A 162 -24.84 1.34 -0.44
C LEU A 162 -23.35 1.68 -0.52
N ILE A 163 -22.94 2.68 0.23
CA ILE A 163 -21.57 3.20 0.24
C ILE A 163 -21.04 3.15 1.68
N PRO A 164 -19.99 2.37 1.95
CA PRO A 164 -19.36 2.38 3.26
C PRO A 164 -18.74 3.75 3.60
N GLY A 165 -18.73 4.08 4.89
CA GLY A 165 -18.29 5.38 5.39
C GLY A 165 -19.37 6.48 5.31
N VAL A 166 -20.59 6.14 4.92
CA VAL A 166 -21.74 7.07 4.80
C VAL A 166 -22.80 6.74 5.85
N TYR A 167 -23.50 7.75 6.32
CA TYR A 167 -24.59 7.58 7.26
C TYR A 167 -25.89 7.17 6.57
N TYR A 168 -26.64 6.31 7.26
CA TYR A 168 -27.96 5.84 6.86
C TYR A 168 -28.91 5.90 8.04
N ILE A 169 -30.21 6.04 7.74
CA ILE A 169 -31.31 5.94 8.70
C ILE A 169 -32.18 4.76 8.32
N ARG A 170 -32.54 3.95 9.30
CA ARG A 170 -33.56 2.92 9.19
C ARG A 170 -34.93 3.51 9.43
N THR A 171 -35.87 3.24 8.51
CA THR A 171 -37.27 3.51 8.69
C THR A 171 -38.06 2.24 8.32
N GLY A 172 -38.49 1.51 9.34
CA GLY A 172 -39.14 0.20 9.19
C GLY A 172 -38.23 -0.84 8.53
N GLN A 173 -38.52 -1.23 7.30
CA GLN A 173 -37.78 -2.21 6.52
C GLN A 173 -36.76 -1.58 5.54
N LEU A 174 -36.74 -0.25 5.44
CA LEU A 174 -35.90 0.47 4.50
C LEU A 174 -34.72 1.12 5.20
N ILE A 175 -33.59 1.19 4.47
CA ILE A 175 -32.43 1.95 4.84
C ILE A 175 -32.26 3.04 3.79
N THR A 176 -32.24 4.30 4.22
CA THR A 176 -32.07 5.45 3.33
C THR A 176 -30.83 6.23 3.71
N ARG A 177 -30.13 6.78 2.72
CA ARG A 177 -28.95 7.61 2.95
C ARG A 177 -29.33 8.86 3.75
N PHE A 178 -28.57 9.15 4.77
CA PHE A 178 -28.70 10.36 5.57
C PHE A 178 -27.53 11.30 5.26
N GLU A 179 -27.85 12.49 4.77
CA GLU A 179 -26.87 13.52 4.46
C GLU A 179 -26.97 14.64 5.49
N GLN A 180 -25.86 14.91 6.14
CA GLN A 180 -25.77 16.08 7.02
C GLN A 180 -25.62 17.34 6.18
N PRO A 181 -26.23 18.46 6.58
CA PRO A 181 -26.10 19.72 5.87
C PRO A 181 -24.64 20.18 5.80
N ILE A 182 -24.21 20.55 4.62
CA ILE A 182 -22.89 21.16 4.39
C ILE A 182 -23.00 22.66 4.67
N SER A 183 -21.96 23.27 5.25
CA SER A 183 -21.97 24.69 5.56
C SER A 183 -22.17 25.55 4.29
N ASN A 184 -22.94 26.65 4.41
CA ASN A 184 -23.23 27.53 3.28
C ASN A 184 -21.99 28.03 2.57
N LYS A 185 -20.91 28.33 3.32
CA LYS A 185 -19.64 28.77 2.76
C LYS A 185 -19.01 27.72 1.85
N VAL A 186 -19.04 26.46 2.28
CA VAL A 186 -18.51 25.33 1.50
C VAL A 186 -19.33 25.09 0.24
N GLN A 187 -20.66 25.27 0.33
CA GLN A 187 -21.54 25.22 -0.86
C GLN A 187 -21.28 26.36 -1.83
N GLU A 188 -21.05 27.58 -1.33
CA GLU A 188 -20.66 28.71 -2.19
C GLU A 188 -19.36 28.47 -2.95
N GLU A 189 -18.33 27.98 -2.27
CA GLU A 189 -17.04 27.64 -2.92
C GLU A 189 -17.22 26.52 -3.97
N LEU A 190 -18.03 25.52 -3.69
CA LEU A 190 -18.38 24.47 -4.66
C LEU A 190 -19.12 25.04 -5.87
N SER A 191 -20.08 25.94 -5.64
CA SER A 191 -20.81 26.63 -6.69
C SER A 191 -19.88 27.48 -7.56
N LYS A 192 -18.94 28.22 -6.95
CA LYS A 192 -17.91 28.98 -7.69
C LYS A 192 -17.05 28.05 -8.56
N LEU A 193 -16.64 26.89 -8.03
CA LEU A 193 -15.90 25.92 -8.83
C LEU A 193 -16.69 25.43 -10.03
N ILE A 194 -17.96 25.04 -9.81
CA ILE A 194 -18.84 24.50 -10.85
C ILE A 194 -19.12 25.56 -11.94
N TRP A 195 -19.46 26.79 -11.55
CA TRP A 195 -19.89 27.84 -12.48
C TRP A 195 -18.72 28.56 -13.16
N ASN A 196 -17.67 28.92 -12.44
CA ASN A 196 -16.61 29.79 -12.99
C ASN A 196 -15.54 29.03 -13.77
N LYS A 197 -15.18 27.79 -13.36
CA LYS A 197 -14.12 27.03 -14.03
C LYS A 197 -14.65 25.99 -15.02
N LEU A 198 -15.74 25.31 -14.69
CA LEU A 198 -16.25 24.24 -15.53
C LEU A 198 -17.27 24.70 -16.59
N GLY A 199 -17.94 25.82 -16.33
CA GLY A 199 -18.90 26.40 -17.30
C GLY A 199 -18.27 26.91 -18.59
N GLN A 200 -16.95 27.10 -18.61
CA GLN A 200 -16.22 27.63 -19.77
C GLN A 200 -15.57 26.56 -20.66
N GLU A 201 -15.52 25.28 -20.20
CA GLU A 201 -14.65 24.25 -20.80
C GLU A 201 -15.32 23.23 -21.71
N ALA A 202 -16.67 23.13 -21.82
CA ALA A 202 -17.31 21.99 -22.50
C ALA A 202 -18.63 22.28 -23.20
N GLY A 203 -19.00 21.43 -24.18
CA GLY A 203 -20.30 21.39 -24.83
C GLY A 203 -21.42 21.00 -23.84
N GLN A 204 -22.65 21.47 -24.08
CA GLN A 204 -23.74 21.55 -23.09
C GLN A 204 -24.08 20.21 -22.37
N VAL A 205 -24.13 19.07 -23.04
CA VAL A 205 -24.58 17.79 -22.44
C VAL A 205 -23.48 17.12 -21.59
N GLU A 206 -22.23 17.14 -22.05
CA GLU A 206 -21.09 16.56 -21.31
C GLU A 206 -20.77 17.34 -20.03
N THR A 207 -21.07 18.64 -20.03
CA THR A 207 -20.87 19.54 -18.90
C THR A 207 -21.79 19.19 -17.74
N GLU A 208 -23.06 18.90 -18.00
CA GLU A 208 -24.03 18.56 -16.93
C GLU A 208 -23.64 17.26 -16.24
N GLN A 209 -23.36 16.18 -16.97
CA GLN A 209 -22.92 14.93 -16.35
C GLN A 209 -21.65 15.10 -15.49
N TYR A 210 -20.73 15.93 -15.93
CA TYR A 210 -19.51 16.19 -15.17
C TYR A 210 -19.76 17.01 -13.89
N LYS A 211 -20.69 17.97 -13.96
CA LYS A 211 -21.14 18.73 -12.78
C LYS A 211 -21.84 17.84 -11.76
N ASP A 212 -22.69 16.95 -12.23
CA ASP A 212 -23.39 15.97 -11.36
C ASP A 212 -22.37 15.12 -10.58
N PHE A 213 -21.31 14.65 -11.24
CA PHE A 213 -20.22 13.93 -10.55
C PHE A 213 -19.49 14.77 -9.52
N ILE A 214 -19.17 16.03 -9.84
CA ILE A 214 -18.54 16.94 -8.88
C ILE A 214 -19.43 17.13 -7.65
N GLN A 215 -20.73 17.35 -7.88
CA GLN A 215 -21.69 17.54 -6.80
C GLN A 215 -21.85 16.28 -5.94
N GLU A 216 -21.98 15.12 -6.58
CA GLU A 216 -22.09 13.84 -5.87
C GLU A 216 -20.86 13.56 -5.02
N TRP A 217 -19.65 13.72 -5.58
CA TRP A 217 -18.42 13.57 -4.83
C TRP A 217 -18.29 14.57 -3.68
N ALA A 218 -18.65 15.83 -3.90
CA ALA A 218 -18.61 16.83 -2.85
C ALA A 218 -19.58 16.50 -1.71
N ASN A 219 -20.81 16.12 -2.03
CA ASN A 219 -21.80 15.69 -1.04
C ASN A 219 -21.31 14.50 -0.22
N LEU A 220 -20.64 13.54 -0.88
CA LEU A 220 -20.12 12.35 -0.23
C LEU A 220 -18.89 12.63 0.66
N LEU A 221 -17.94 13.43 0.17
CA LEU A 221 -16.65 13.63 0.81
C LEU A 221 -16.67 14.71 1.90
N ASN A 222 -17.66 15.63 1.86
CA ASN A 222 -17.86 16.65 2.89
C ASN A 222 -18.63 16.13 4.13
N GLN A 223 -19.17 14.89 4.08
CA GLN A 223 -19.83 14.31 5.25
C GLN A 223 -18.85 14.16 6.42
N PRO A 224 -19.29 14.43 7.65
CA PRO A 224 -18.46 14.32 8.84
C PRO A 224 -17.91 12.91 9.02
N ILE A 225 -16.85 12.82 9.77
CA ILE A 225 -16.19 11.57 10.14
C ILE A 225 -16.13 11.51 11.65
N PRO A 226 -16.80 10.54 12.29
CA PRO A 226 -16.80 10.39 13.74
C PRO A 226 -15.46 9.88 14.25
N ASP A 227 -15.16 10.16 15.51
CA ASP A 227 -14.09 9.47 16.23
C ASP A 227 -14.63 8.12 16.74
N ILE A 228 -14.45 7.08 15.94
CA ILE A 228 -14.98 5.75 16.21
C ILE A 228 -14.25 5.14 17.41
N LYS A 229 -15.01 4.69 18.41
CA LYS A 229 -14.49 3.98 19.58
C LYS A 229 -13.70 2.74 19.13
N ARG A 230 -12.47 2.57 19.63
CA ARG A 230 -11.55 1.50 19.23
C ARG A 230 -10.61 1.10 20.35
N VAL A 231 -10.11 -0.12 20.27
CA VAL A 231 -9.10 -0.65 21.18
C VAL A 231 -8.02 -1.34 20.38
N SER A 232 -6.77 -1.14 20.76
CA SER A 232 -5.64 -1.95 20.29
C SER A 232 -5.39 -3.11 21.23
N ILE A 233 -4.89 -4.21 20.66
CA ILE A 233 -4.45 -5.38 21.39
C ILE A 233 -3.04 -5.76 20.92
N ASP A 234 -2.24 -6.27 21.84
CA ASP A 234 -0.99 -6.94 21.59
C ASP A 234 -0.88 -8.13 22.52
N ILE A 235 -0.31 -9.27 22.07
CA ILE A 235 -0.18 -10.48 22.87
C ILE A 235 1.27 -10.91 23.00
N GLU A 236 1.63 -11.41 24.20
CA GLU A 236 2.90 -12.06 24.43
C GLU A 236 2.69 -13.55 24.71
N VAL A 237 3.51 -14.34 24.06
CA VAL A 237 3.43 -15.81 24.10
C VAL A 237 4.73 -16.35 24.69
N GLU A 238 4.61 -17.37 25.51
CA GLU A 238 5.76 -18.10 26.05
C GLU A 238 6.69 -18.57 24.93
N SER A 239 7.97 -18.25 25.02
CA SER A 239 8.98 -18.60 24.02
C SER A 239 10.03 -19.54 24.61
N GLU A 240 10.71 -20.30 23.76
CA GLU A 240 11.96 -21.00 24.08
C GLU A 240 13.12 -20.25 23.46
N GLU A 241 14.26 -20.27 24.09
CA GLU A 241 15.48 -19.61 23.65
C GLU A 241 15.75 -19.91 22.16
N GLY A 242 15.72 -18.87 21.34
CA GLY A 242 15.98 -18.94 19.89
C GLY A 242 14.80 -19.44 19.02
N ARG A 243 13.60 -19.72 19.59
CA ARG A 243 12.42 -20.14 18.80
C ARG A 243 11.28 -19.13 18.92
N MET A 244 10.95 -18.48 17.81
CA MET A 244 9.78 -17.61 17.74
C MET A 244 8.48 -18.44 17.79
N PRO A 245 7.46 -18.06 18.58
CA PRO A 245 6.16 -18.69 18.58
C PRO A 245 5.52 -18.72 17.19
N ASN A 246 4.86 -19.84 16.86
CA ASN A 246 4.21 -20.01 15.56
C ASN A 246 2.70 -20.08 15.71
N ALA A 247 1.96 -19.15 15.13
CA ALA A 247 0.50 -19.09 15.19
C ALA A 247 -0.21 -20.36 14.64
N ARG A 248 0.47 -21.21 13.87
CA ARG A 248 -0.09 -22.48 13.38
C ARG A 248 0.09 -23.65 14.36
N GLU A 249 1.14 -23.61 15.16
CA GLU A 249 1.45 -24.65 16.14
C GLU A 249 0.72 -24.40 17.47
N HIS A 250 0.54 -23.13 17.85
CA HIS A 250 -0.17 -22.63 19.05
C HIS A 250 0.02 -23.50 20.31
N ASP A 251 1.23 -24.05 20.44
CA ASP A 251 1.60 -25.03 21.49
C ASP A 251 2.02 -24.36 22.81
N ARG A 252 2.19 -23.03 22.82
CA ARG A 252 2.65 -22.25 23.97
C ARG A 252 1.53 -21.41 24.58
N ARG A 253 1.67 -21.10 25.87
CA ARG A 253 0.69 -20.30 26.61
C ARG A 253 0.76 -18.82 26.19
N VAL A 254 -0.38 -18.17 26.17
CA VAL A 254 -0.45 -16.70 26.16
C VAL A 254 -0.16 -16.22 27.58
N ILE A 255 0.90 -15.44 27.76
CA ILE A 255 1.38 -15.01 29.09
C ILE A 255 1.04 -13.57 29.40
N ALA A 256 0.82 -12.72 28.41
CA ALA A 256 0.30 -11.36 28.62
C ALA A 256 -0.56 -10.89 27.44
N VAL A 257 -1.50 -10.00 27.72
CA VAL A 257 -2.32 -9.31 26.72
C VAL A 257 -2.52 -7.85 27.11
N GLY A 258 -2.05 -6.94 26.29
CA GLY A 258 -2.13 -5.48 26.50
C GLY A 258 -3.27 -4.84 25.71
N PHE A 259 -3.90 -3.80 26.29
CA PHE A 259 -5.00 -3.07 25.67
C PHE A 259 -4.85 -1.57 25.86
N CYS A 260 -5.10 -0.81 24.79
CA CYS A 260 -5.23 0.66 24.84
C CYS A 260 -6.47 1.11 24.05
N GLY A 261 -7.42 1.76 24.72
CA GLY A 261 -8.69 2.23 24.16
C GLY A 261 -8.73 3.73 23.89
N SER A 262 -9.56 4.14 22.94
CA SER A 262 -9.79 5.54 22.60
C SER A 262 -10.56 6.32 23.66
N ASP A 263 -11.21 5.62 24.57
CA ASP A 263 -11.91 6.16 25.76
C ASP A 263 -11.00 6.32 26.97
N GLY A 264 -9.68 6.17 26.80
CA GLY A 264 -8.69 6.20 27.87
C GLY A 264 -8.50 4.87 28.61
N PHE A 265 -9.20 3.82 28.18
CA PHE A 265 -9.03 2.48 28.75
C PHE A 265 -7.61 1.96 28.51
N ARG A 266 -6.98 1.50 29.58
CA ARG A 266 -5.65 0.86 29.54
C ARG A 266 -5.69 -0.34 30.47
N LYS A 267 -5.27 -1.50 30.01
CA LYS A 267 -5.24 -2.72 30.80
C LYS A 267 -4.21 -3.71 30.26
N VAL A 268 -3.52 -4.39 31.16
CA VAL A 268 -2.71 -5.57 30.82
C VAL A 268 -3.19 -6.75 31.65
N LEU A 269 -3.46 -7.85 30.98
CA LEU A 269 -3.72 -9.14 31.61
C LEU A 269 -2.42 -9.92 31.62
N VAL A 270 -1.99 -10.45 32.77
CA VAL A 270 -0.77 -11.22 32.92
C VAL A 270 -1.10 -12.55 33.56
N LEU A 271 -0.58 -13.64 32.98
CA LEU A 271 -0.73 -14.98 33.53
C LEU A 271 0.17 -15.16 34.73
N GLU A 272 -0.35 -15.73 35.85
CA GLU A 272 0.42 -16.00 37.07
C GLU A 272 1.58 -16.95 36.76
N PRO A 273 2.85 -16.58 37.11
CA PRO A 273 4.01 -17.44 36.90
C PRO A 273 3.92 -18.76 37.71
N GLU A 274 4.36 -19.88 37.14
CA GLU A 274 4.27 -21.19 37.80
C GLU A 274 5.12 -21.29 39.07
N GLU A 275 6.22 -20.54 39.19
CA GLU A 275 7.07 -20.53 40.37
C GLU A 275 6.41 -19.95 41.63
N SER A 276 5.44 -19.07 41.48
CA SER A 276 4.67 -18.49 42.59
C SER A 276 3.72 -19.51 43.23
N LYS A 277 3.29 -20.54 42.49
CA LYS A 277 2.42 -21.62 42.97
C LYS A 277 3.15 -22.58 43.97
N ASN A 278 4.47 -22.67 43.90
CA ASN A 278 5.28 -23.56 44.75
C ASN A 278 5.76 -22.88 46.05
N LYS A 279 5.56 -21.59 46.23
CA LYS A 279 5.88 -20.87 47.47
C LYS A 279 4.60 -20.64 48.28
N ALA A 280 4.18 -21.65 49.01
CA ALA A 280 3.03 -21.61 49.92
C ALA A 280 3.20 -20.73 51.18
N ASN A 281 4.17 -19.82 51.20
CA ASN A 281 4.31 -18.83 52.27
C ASN A 281 5.16 -17.64 51.73
N GLY A 282 4.54 -16.64 51.22
CA GLY A 282 5.23 -15.38 50.92
C GLY A 282 4.39 -14.54 49.98
N THR A 283 3.86 -13.48 50.51
CA THR A 283 3.39 -12.25 49.88
C THR A 283 3.41 -12.35 48.35
N THR A 284 2.23 -12.48 47.74
CA THR A 284 1.99 -12.04 46.39
C THR A 284 2.61 -10.65 46.29
N ALA A 285 3.68 -10.50 45.48
CA ALA A 285 4.21 -9.19 45.22
C ALA A 285 3.05 -8.45 44.51
N ASP A 286 2.41 -7.56 45.24
CA ASP A 286 1.39 -6.66 44.70
C ASP A 286 2.10 -5.83 43.60
N PHE A 287 1.90 -6.21 42.37
CA PHE A 287 2.33 -5.44 41.22
C PHE A 287 1.59 -4.10 41.23
N PHE A 288 2.30 -3.04 41.51
CA PHE A 288 1.73 -1.71 41.47
C PHE A 288 1.90 -1.06 40.08
N ILE A 289 1.39 -1.74 39.04
CA ILE A 289 1.00 -1.08 37.81
C ILE A 289 -0.51 -0.96 37.89
N PRO A 290 -1.08 0.22 37.98
CA PRO A 290 -2.53 0.42 38.17
C PRO A 290 -3.37 -0.27 37.09
N GLU A 291 -2.79 -0.50 35.90
CA GLU A 291 -3.43 -1.11 34.73
C GLU A 291 -3.27 -2.63 34.64
N ALA A 292 -2.46 -3.28 35.48
CA ALA A 292 -2.20 -4.71 35.40
C ALA A 292 -3.17 -5.55 36.23
N GLN A 293 -3.68 -6.63 35.63
CA GLN A 293 -4.51 -7.65 36.30
C GLN A 293 -3.85 -9.02 36.11
N THR A 294 -3.58 -9.73 37.23
CA THR A 294 -3.08 -11.09 37.18
C THR A 294 -4.25 -12.07 37.01
N CYS A 295 -4.11 -13.02 36.08
CA CYS A 295 -5.04 -14.12 35.83
C CYS A 295 -4.41 -15.43 36.31
N LYS A 296 -5.19 -16.26 37.03
CA LYS A 296 -4.72 -17.54 37.61
C LYS A 296 -4.56 -18.65 36.57
N THR A 297 -5.33 -18.59 35.50
CA THR A 297 -5.32 -19.56 34.40
C THR A 297 -5.33 -18.84 33.06
N GLU A 298 -4.77 -19.51 32.04
CA GLU A 298 -4.84 -18.97 30.65
C GLU A 298 -6.28 -18.84 30.17
N LYS A 299 -7.19 -19.72 30.64
CA LYS A 299 -8.60 -19.64 30.33
C LYS A 299 -9.24 -18.34 30.84
N GLU A 300 -8.94 -17.96 32.10
CA GLU A 300 -9.39 -16.68 32.67
C GLU A 300 -8.85 -15.49 31.86
N LEU A 301 -7.56 -15.50 31.52
CA LEU A 301 -6.93 -14.48 30.71
C LEU A 301 -7.62 -14.35 29.34
N LEU A 302 -7.87 -15.45 28.64
CA LEU A 302 -8.54 -15.45 27.32
C LEU A 302 -10.02 -15.01 27.42
N GLN A 303 -10.75 -15.44 28.46
CA GLN A 303 -12.15 -15.00 28.65
C GLN A 303 -12.25 -13.50 28.88
N GLU A 304 -11.38 -12.94 29.71
CA GLU A 304 -11.34 -11.50 29.94
C GLU A 304 -10.91 -10.75 28.66
N THR A 305 -9.92 -11.27 27.92
CA THR A 305 -9.52 -10.76 26.61
C THR A 305 -10.71 -10.67 25.65
N PHE A 306 -11.49 -11.73 25.53
CA PHE A 306 -12.65 -11.78 24.64
C PHE A 306 -13.79 -10.86 25.10
N SER A 307 -13.97 -10.71 26.41
CA SER A 307 -14.90 -9.75 26.98
C SER A 307 -14.55 -8.31 26.61
N ILE A 308 -13.26 -7.94 26.75
CA ILE A 308 -12.77 -6.60 26.36
C ILE A 308 -12.96 -6.36 24.86
N ILE A 309 -12.53 -7.30 24.00
CA ILE A 309 -12.72 -7.21 22.54
C ILE A 309 -14.20 -6.99 22.18
N GLY A 310 -15.11 -7.69 22.86
CA GLY A 310 -16.56 -7.59 22.62
C GLY A 310 -17.17 -6.22 22.94
N ASN A 311 -16.49 -5.38 23.73
CA ASN A 311 -16.96 -4.07 24.15
C ASN A 311 -16.56 -2.92 23.20
N TYR A 312 -15.76 -3.22 22.16
CA TYR A 312 -15.27 -2.20 21.23
C TYR A 312 -15.73 -2.45 19.80
N PRO A 313 -16.24 -1.40 19.13
CA PRO A 313 -16.63 -1.47 17.72
C PRO A 313 -15.48 -1.76 16.78
N ILE A 314 -14.28 -1.26 17.07
CA ILE A 314 -13.08 -1.53 16.26
C ILE A 314 -11.97 -2.13 17.14
N LEU A 315 -11.46 -3.26 16.70
CA LEU A 315 -10.23 -3.88 17.20
C LEU A 315 -9.06 -3.53 16.27
N LEU A 316 -7.99 -3.02 16.85
CA LEU A 316 -6.74 -2.71 16.16
C LEU A 316 -5.66 -3.74 16.53
N THR A 317 -4.90 -4.20 15.55
CA THR A 317 -3.71 -5.04 15.78
C THR A 317 -2.57 -4.57 14.90
N TYR A 318 -1.36 -5.02 15.21
CA TYR A 318 -0.21 -4.88 14.35
C TYR A 318 0.27 -6.26 13.89
N ASN A 319 -0.13 -6.70 12.69
CA ASN A 319 0.06 -8.05 12.15
C ASN A 319 -0.83 -9.14 12.77
N GLY A 320 -1.96 -8.73 13.36
CA GLY A 320 -2.87 -9.64 14.04
C GLY A 320 -3.67 -10.59 13.14
N ASP A 321 -3.77 -10.30 11.83
CA ASP A 321 -4.30 -11.25 10.85
C ASP A 321 -3.45 -12.52 10.76
N ASP A 322 -2.11 -12.39 10.92
CA ASP A 322 -1.18 -13.51 10.77
C ASP A 322 -0.72 -14.11 12.10
N PHE A 323 -0.86 -13.42 13.23
CA PHE A 323 -0.35 -13.87 14.52
C PHE A 323 -1.38 -13.78 15.66
N ASP A 324 -1.68 -12.60 16.20
CA ASP A 324 -2.43 -12.46 17.45
C ASP A 324 -3.77 -13.18 17.46
N LEU A 325 -4.62 -12.87 16.48
CA LEU A 325 -5.99 -13.37 16.48
C LEU A 325 -6.09 -14.86 16.13
N PRO A 326 -5.35 -15.40 15.14
CA PRO A 326 -5.26 -16.85 14.94
C PRO A 326 -4.73 -17.59 16.14
N TYR A 327 -3.75 -17.03 16.87
CA TYR A 327 -3.19 -17.62 18.06
C TYR A 327 -4.22 -17.70 19.19
N LEU A 328 -4.86 -16.57 19.52
CA LEU A 328 -5.93 -16.51 20.52
C LEU A 328 -7.10 -17.45 20.18
N TYR A 329 -7.50 -17.51 18.92
CA TYR A 329 -8.57 -18.40 18.48
C TYR A 329 -8.22 -19.89 18.66
N ALA A 330 -7.01 -20.27 18.31
CA ALA A 330 -6.56 -21.65 18.42
C ALA A 330 -6.36 -22.07 19.89
N ARG A 331 -5.72 -21.21 20.68
CA ARG A 331 -5.52 -21.45 22.13
C ARG A 331 -6.86 -21.60 22.87
N ALA A 332 -7.84 -20.74 22.57
CA ALA A 332 -9.14 -20.79 23.21
C ALA A 332 -9.88 -22.13 23.02
N GLN A 333 -9.55 -22.89 21.99
CA GLN A 333 -10.11 -24.23 21.71
C GLN A 333 -9.31 -25.37 22.34
N ASP A 334 -8.13 -25.09 22.91
CA ASP A 334 -7.28 -26.11 23.55
C ASP A 334 -7.74 -26.35 25.00
N PRO A 335 -8.08 -27.58 25.41
CA PRO A 335 -8.40 -27.88 26.79
C PRO A 335 -7.24 -27.64 27.79
N ALA A 336 -6.02 -27.49 27.32
CA ALA A 336 -4.84 -27.23 28.18
C ALA A 336 -4.83 -25.85 28.83
N ILE A 337 -5.65 -24.90 28.33
CA ILE A 337 -5.80 -23.57 28.95
C ILE A 337 -6.42 -23.60 30.36
N ASP A 338 -7.11 -24.66 30.70
CA ASP A 338 -7.68 -24.94 32.02
C ASP A 338 -7.04 -26.24 32.58
N PRO A 339 -5.93 -26.14 33.30
CA PRO A 339 -5.22 -27.34 33.81
C PRO A 339 -6.04 -28.20 34.78
N VAL A 340 -7.01 -27.55 35.47
CA VAL A 340 -7.83 -28.21 36.52
C VAL A 340 -8.99 -28.97 35.88
N ASN A 341 -9.80 -28.28 35.06
CA ASN A 341 -11.04 -28.85 34.50
C ASN A 341 -10.85 -29.42 33.11
N ARG A 342 -9.71 -29.21 32.48
CA ARG A 342 -9.40 -29.59 31.11
C ARG A 342 -10.51 -29.16 30.11
N SER A 343 -10.92 -27.92 30.19
CA SER A 343 -12.02 -27.36 29.43
C SER A 343 -11.58 -26.18 28.55
N SER A 344 -12.00 -26.18 27.31
CA SER A 344 -11.81 -25.07 26.35
C SER A 344 -12.89 -23.99 26.53
N ILE A 345 -12.74 -22.86 25.80
CA ILE A 345 -13.77 -21.84 25.70
C ILE A 345 -14.75 -22.23 24.59
N SER A 346 -16.04 -22.00 24.82
CA SER A 346 -17.08 -22.29 23.85
C SER A 346 -16.88 -21.44 22.57
N LYS A 347 -17.09 -22.03 21.40
CA LYS A 347 -17.00 -21.30 20.14
C LYS A 347 -17.97 -20.11 20.03
N GLU A 348 -19.08 -20.17 20.75
CA GLU A 348 -20.02 -19.08 20.84
C GLU A 348 -19.44 -17.86 21.57
N ASP A 349 -18.60 -18.09 22.58
CA ASP A 349 -17.97 -17.04 23.41
C ASP A 349 -16.69 -16.46 22.80
N ILE A 350 -16.13 -17.10 21.77
CA ILE A 350 -14.97 -16.59 21.04
C ILE A 350 -15.45 -15.53 20.02
N PRO A 351 -15.06 -14.24 20.15
CA PRO A 351 -15.51 -13.20 19.24
C PRO A 351 -14.82 -13.25 17.87
N ILE A 352 -13.81 -14.08 17.70
CA ILE A 352 -12.96 -14.18 16.51
C ILE A 352 -13.58 -15.14 15.49
N ILE A 353 -13.62 -14.74 14.23
CA ILE A 353 -14.07 -15.57 13.09
C ILE A 353 -12.91 -15.76 12.13
N MET A 354 -12.47 -17.01 11.98
CA MET A 354 -11.46 -17.39 11.00
C MET A 354 -12.13 -17.64 9.65
N ARG A 355 -11.82 -16.83 8.64
CA ARG A 355 -12.26 -17.06 7.26
C ARG A 355 -11.13 -17.63 6.43
N ARG A 356 -11.42 -18.69 5.67
CA ARG A 356 -10.54 -19.26 4.66
C ARG A 356 -10.73 -18.58 3.30
N GLU A 357 -10.55 -17.28 3.24
CA GLU A 357 -10.39 -16.56 1.98
C GLU A 357 -8.90 -16.35 1.74
N SER A 358 -8.32 -17.11 0.81
CA SER A 358 -6.93 -16.94 0.45
C SER A 358 -6.77 -15.69 -0.43
N PHE A 359 -6.20 -14.63 0.13
CA PHE A 359 -5.73 -13.49 -0.65
C PHE A 359 -4.32 -13.79 -1.16
N VAL A 360 -4.17 -13.87 -2.47
CA VAL A 360 -2.85 -13.90 -3.09
C VAL A 360 -2.51 -12.48 -3.55
N GLU A 361 -2.08 -11.65 -2.63
CA GLU A 361 -1.43 -10.39 -2.99
C GLU A 361 0.08 -10.55 -2.87
N ARG A 362 0.80 -10.42 -3.98
CA ARG A 362 2.27 -10.53 -4.07
C ARG A 362 2.87 -11.85 -3.54
N GLY A 363 2.13 -12.93 -3.59
CA GLY A 363 2.61 -14.26 -3.17
C GLY A 363 2.53 -14.51 -1.66
N ILE A 364 1.88 -13.65 -0.89
CA ILE A 364 1.54 -13.83 0.52
C ILE A 364 0.10 -14.31 0.59
N GLN A 365 -0.12 -15.49 1.14
CA GLN A 365 -1.46 -15.95 1.52
C GLN A 365 -1.77 -15.34 2.89
N ALA A 366 -2.73 -14.43 2.96
CA ALA A 366 -3.30 -13.94 4.21
C ALA A 366 -4.73 -14.46 4.35
N GLU A 367 -5.06 -14.97 5.51
CA GLU A 367 -6.43 -15.31 5.89
C GLU A 367 -6.98 -14.17 6.75
N PRO A 368 -7.90 -13.30 6.26
CA PRO A 368 -8.40 -12.19 7.04
C PRO A 368 -9.23 -12.69 8.22
N VAL A 369 -8.94 -12.17 9.39
CA VAL A 369 -9.68 -12.45 10.61
C VAL A 369 -10.77 -11.41 10.82
N GLN A 370 -11.97 -11.85 11.18
CA GLN A 370 -13.09 -10.96 11.45
C GLN A 370 -13.50 -11.08 12.93
N ILE A 371 -14.12 -10.01 13.43
CA ILE A 371 -14.73 -9.97 14.76
C ILE A 371 -16.26 -10.05 14.62
N LYS A 372 -16.91 -10.90 15.43
CA LYS A 372 -18.36 -11.12 15.39
C LYS A 372 -19.14 -9.80 15.49
N ASN A 373 -18.97 -9.07 16.58
CA ASN A 373 -19.72 -7.86 16.89
C ASN A 373 -18.90 -6.58 16.69
N GLY A 374 -17.84 -6.63 15.90
CA GLY A 374 -16.94 -5.51 15.66
C GLY A 374 -16.31 -5.57 14.28
N ILE A 375 -15.31 -4.75 14.10
CA ILE A 375 -14.50 -4.66 12.88
C ILE A 375 -13.04 -4.77 13.27
N HIS A 376 -12.29 -5.61 12.59
CA HIS A 376 -10.86 -5.74 12.80
C HIS A 376 -10.08 -4.98 11.73
N ILE A 377 -9.14 -4.15 12.16
CA ILE A 377 -8.20 -3.40 11.32
C ILE A 377 -6.77 -3.81 11.68
N ASP A 378 -6.10 -4.48 10.75
CA ASP A 378 -4.67 -4.79 10.87
C ASP A 378 -3.83 -3.64 10.30
N LEU A 379 -3.11 -2.94 11.18
CA LEU A 379 -2.30 -1.77 10.80
C LEU A 379 -1.07 -2.15 9.98
N PHE A 380 -0.49 -3.33 10.17
CA PHE A 380 0.65 -3.80 9.40
C PHE A 380 0.32 -3.80 7.90
N ARG A 381 -0.84 -4.32 7.50
CA ARG A 381 -1.30 -4.33 6.11
C ARG A 381 -1.50 -2.91 5.58
N THR A 382 -2.08 -2.04 6.38
CA THR A 382 -2.31 -0.64 6.03
C THR A 382 -1.00 0.10 5.77
N PHE A 383 0.00 -0.04 6.65
CA PHE A 383 1.30 0.62 6.50
C PHE A 383 2.18 0.00 5.40
N GLN A 384 2.02 -1.28 5.08
CA GLN A 384 2.66 -1.91 3.92
C GLN A 384 2.17 -1.36 2.59
N ASN A 385 1.01 -0.70 2.54
CA ASN A 385 0.48 -0.14 1.32
C ASN A 385 1.37 1.00 0.82
N ARG A 386 2.10 0.78 -0.28
CA ARG A 386 3.03 1.76 -0.85
C ARG A 386 2.38 3.09 -1.20
N SER A 387 1.12 3.08 -1.62
CA SER A 387 0.43 4.33 -1.95
C SER A 387 0.12 5.14 -0.70
N VAL A 388 -0.20 4.49 0.41
CA VAL A 388 -0.35 5.13 1.73
C VAL A 388 1.01 5.67 2.20
N GLN A 389 2.06 4.84 2.17
CA GLN A 389 3.42 5.24 2.55
C GLN A 389 3.89 6.50 1.80
N ILE A 390 3.75 6.49 0.47
CA ILE A 390 4.28 7.56 -0.39
C ILE A 390 3.44 8.82 -0.31
N TYR A 391 2.12 8.68 -0.48
CA TYR A 391 1.25 9.83 -0.72
C TYR A 391 0.57 10.38 0.53
N ALA A 392 0.29 9.54 1.53
CA ALA A 392 -0.25 10.00 2.81
C ALA A 392 0.87 10.36 3.80
N PHE A 393 1.94 9.58 3.88
CA PHE A 393 3.02 9.77 4.86
C PHE A 393 4.35 10.26 4.26
N SER A 394 4.39 10.64 2.97
CA SER A 394 5.55 11.29 2.32
C SER A 394 6.87 10.52 2.50
N HIS A 395 6.84 9.18 2.47
CA HIS A 395 8.01 8.31 2.69
C HIS A 395 8.71 8.50 4.04
N LYS A 396 8.01 8.90 5.09
CA LYS A 396 8.61 9.08 6.41
C LYS A 396 9.21 7.79 6.99
N TYR A 397 8.67 6.63 6.63
CA TYR A 397 9.18 5.32 7.04
C TYR A 397 9.56 4.47 5.82
N SER A 398 10.51 3.57 5.98
CA SER A 398 10.99 2.65 4.94
C SER A 398 10.85 1.17 5.32
N GLU A 399 10.75 0.89 6.59
CA GLU A 399 10.51 -0.41 7.20
C GLU A 399 9.08 -0.48 7.75
N PHE A 400 8.54 -1.69 7.87
CA PHE A 400 7.14 -1.89 8.22
C PHE A 400 6.95 -2.54 9.60
N THR A 401 8.01 -2.59 10.41
CA THR A 401 7.90 -3.03 11.81
C THR A 401 7.17 -1.98 12.65
N LEU A 402 6.49 -2.40 13.72
CA LEU A 402 5.83 -1.48 14.64
C LEU A 402 6.83 -0.44 15.18
N ASN A 403 8.04 -0.88 15.53
CA ASN A 403 9.09 0.01 16.02
C ASN A 403 9.47 1.09 15.00
N ALA A 404 9.82 0.70 13.76
CA ALA A 404 10.26 1.64 12.73
C ALA A 404 9.19 2.66 12.35
N ILE A 405 7.93 2.25 12.33
CA ILE A 405 6.81 3.15 12.00
C ILE A 405 6.51 4.09 13.17
N SER A 406 6.54 3.58 14.41
CA SER A 406 6.33 4.41 15.61
C SER A 406 7.45 5.44 15.78
N GLU A 407 8.69 5.06 15.57
CA GLU A 407 9.83 6.00 15.57
C GLU A 407 9.65 7.10 14.53
N ALA A 408 9.26 6.72 13.30
CA ALA A 408 9.12 7.67 12.19
C ALA A 408 7.91 8.60 12.31
N LEU A 409 6.79 8.15 12.88
CA LEU A 409 5.54 8.90 12.92
C LEU A 409 5.21 9.49 14.30
N LEU A 410 5.59 8.80 15.38
CA LEU A 410 5.30 9.17 16.76
C LEU A 410 6.52 9.73 17.49
N ASN A 411 7.72 9.58 16.93
CA ASN A 411 9.00 9.85 17.57
C ASN A 411 9.14 9.08 18.91
N ASP A 412 8.71 7.81 18.90
CA ASP A 412 8.68 6.90 20.04
C ASP A 412 8.99 5.47 19.57
N SER A 413 9.53 4.62 20.42
CA SER A 413 10.00 3.28 20.09
C SER A 413 9.53 2.23 21.12
N LYS A 414 9.63 0.96 20.73
CA LYS A 414 9.48 -0.17 21.67
C LYS A 414 10.51 -0.07 22.80
N PHE A 415 10.27 -0.81 23.89
CA PHE A 415 11.31 -1.04 24.88
C PHE A 415 12.37 -1.99 24.32
N ASP A 416 13.64 -1.61 24.46
CA ASP A 416 14.75 -2.52 24.22
C ASP A 416 15.01 -3.36 25.47
N PHE A 417 15.07 -4.68 25.32
CA PHE A 417 15.51 -5.59 26.36
C PHE A 417 16.44 -6.66 25.77
N GLU A 418 17.35 -7.16 26.60
CA GLU A 418 18.23 -8.28 26.24
C GLU A 418 17.70 -9.55 26.90
N GLY A 419 17.58 -10.66 26.16
CA GLY A 419 17.13 -11.97 26.65
C GLY A 419 15.79 -12.43 26.03
N ASP A 420 15.19 -13.45 26.68
CA ASP A 420 13.91 -14.02 26.23
C ASP A 420 12.73 -13.38 26.96
N ILE A 421 11.60 -13.20 26.25
CA ILE A 421 10.35 -12.65 26.82
C ILE A 421 9.88 -13.49 28.02
N SER A 422 10.08 -14.80 27.96
CA SER A 422 9.67 -15.73 29.03
C SER A 422 10.48 -15.58 30.33
N GLU A 423 11.64 -14.92 30.28
CA GLU A 423 12.49 -14.67 31.45
C GLU A 423 12.19 -13.32 32.11
N LEU A 424 11.36 -12.47 31.47
CA LEU A 424 11.00 -11.17 32.01
C LEU A 424 10.19 -11.30 33.30
N SER A 425 10.42 -10.41 34.26
CA SER A 425 9.52 -10.28 35.40
C SER A 425 8.10 -9.93 34.92
N ALA A 426 7.07 -10.37 35.64
CA ALA A 426 5.68 -10.07 35.26
C ALA A 426 5.44 -8.55 35.12
N GLU A 427 6.14 -7.72 35.90
CA GLU A 427 6.09 -6.25 35.80
C GLU A 427 6.69 -5.74 34.49
N THR A 428 7.87 -6.20 34.12
CA THR A 428 8.55 -5.84 32.87
C THR A 428 7.77 -6.33 31.67
N LEU A 429 7.25 -7.55 31.72
CA LEU A 429 6.38 -8.13 30.69
C LEU A 429 5.11 -7.30 30.49
N ALA A 430 4.46 -6.88 31.58
CA ALA A 430 3.29 -6.02 31.54
C ALA A 430 3.58 -4.66 30.90
N GLN A 431 4.71 -4.03 31.27
CA GLN A 431 5.14 -2.76 30.67
C GLN A 431 5.46 -2.91 29.19
N TYR A 432 6.10 -3.99 28.79
CA TYR A 432 6.45 -4.29 27.40
C TYR A 432 5.18 -4.47 26.54
N CYS A 433 4.30 -5.36 26.96
CA CYS A 433 3.04 -5.65 26.26
C CYS A 433 2.13 -4.39 26.19
N MET A 434 2.06 -3.59 27.27
CA MET A 434 1.33 -2.32 27.28
C MET A 434 1.93 -1.33 26.30
N LYS A 435 3.25 -1.25 26.19
CA LYS A 435 3.92 -0.33 25.26
C LYS A 435 3.59 -0.64 23.82
N ASP A 436 3.57 -1.91 23.43
CA ASP A 436 3.27 -2.34 22.07
C ASP A 436 1.79 -2.07 21.71
N ALA A 437 0.88 -2.35 22.65
CA ALA A 437 -0.52 -1.96 22.50
C ALA A 437 -0.70 -0.43 22.41
N ASP A 438 0.02 0.36 23.23
CA ASP A 438 -0.01 1.84 23.19
C ASP A 438 0.51 2.40 21.86
N LEU A 439 1.65 1.90 21.38
CA LEU A 439 2.19 2.31 20.08
C LEU A 439 1.20 2.01 18.95
N THR A 440 0.62 0.82 18.95
CA THR A 440 -0.40 0.40 17.97
C THR A 440 -1.62 1.32 18.00
N PHE A 441 -2.13 1.65 19.19
CA PHE A 441 -3.23 2.60 19.35
C PHE A 441 -2.86 4.00 18.84
N ARG A 442 -1.71 4.53 19.28
CA ARG A 442 -1.26 5.88 18.94
C ARG A 442 -1.01 6.09 17.45
N LEU A 443 -0.67 5.05 16.69
CA LEU A 443 -0.59 5.11 15.24
C LEU A 443 -1.95 5.41 14.57
N THR A 444 -3.06 5.21 15.26
CA THR A 444 -4.39 5.59 14.76
C THR A 444 -4.90 6.92 15.29
N SER A 445 -4.33 7.43 16.39
CA SER A 445 -4.78 8.65 17.07
C SER A 445 -3.93 9.89 16.78
N PHE A 446 -2.69 9.72 16.24
CA PHE A 446 -1.83 10.85 15.93
C PHE A 446 -2.42 11.75 14.83
N ASN A 447 -2.04 13.03 14.84
CA ASN A 447 -2.53 14.05 13.90
C ASN A 447 -4.07 14.05 13.78
N ASP A 448 -4.75 14.04 14.91
CA ASP A 448 -6.22 14.07 14.98
C ASP A 448 -6.87 12.90 14.21
N ASN A 449 -6.49 11.69 14.56
CA ASN A 449 -7.01 10.45 13.98
C ASN A 449 -6.82 10.34 12.45
N LEU A 450 -5.72 10.92 11.93
CA LEU A 450 -5.45 11.01 10.49
C LEU A 450 -5.66 9.68 9.78
N LEU A 451 -5.13 8.57 10.33
CA LEU A 451 -5.20 7.27 9.69
C LEU A 451 -6.64 6.75 9.60
N MET A 452 -7.40 6.85 10.69
CA MET A 452 -8.80 6.41 10.74
C MET A 452 -9.67 7.23 9.78
N LYS A 453 -9.51 8.55 9.79
CA LYS A 453 -10.20 9.45 8.86
C LYS A 453 -9.84 9.14 7.41
N LEU A 454 -8.56 8.86 7.13
CA LEU A 454 -8.10 8.48 5.79
C LEU A 454 -8.75 7.18 5.30
N LEU A 455 -8.83 6.15 6.14
CA LEU A 455 -9.47 4.86 5.80
C LEU A 455 -10.96 5.06 5.46
N ILE A 456 -11.69 5.88 6.23
CA ILE A 456 -13.11 6.18 5.98
C ILE A 456 -13.28 6.94 4.66
N VAL A 457 -12.46 7.96 4.39
CA VAL A 457 -12.56 8.70 3.12
C VAL A 457 -12.22 7.80 1.93
N ILE A 458 -11.20 6.96 2.03
CA ILE A 458 -10.87 6.00 0.97
C ILE A 458 -12.00 4.96 0.80
N SER A 459 -12.66 4.54 1.88
CA SER A 459 -13.83 3.66 1.84
C SER A 459 -14.99 4.30 1.05
N ARG A 460 -15.26 5.58 1.28
CA ARG A 460 -16.24 6.37 0.49
C ARG A 460 -15.89 6.41 -1.00
N ILE A 461 -14.62 6.64 -1.34
CA ILE A 461 -14.16 6.71 -2.74
C ILE A 461 -14.15 5.32 -3.38
N GLY A 462 -13.56 4.34 -2.70
CA GLY A 462 -13.37 2.97 -3.19
C GLY A 462 -14.63 2.11 -3.18
N ARG A 463 -15.71 2.55 -2.51
CA ARG A 463 -16.95 1.79 -2.37
C ARG A 463 -16.76 0.41 -1.72
N LEU A 464 -15.83 0.32 -0.79
CA LEU A 464 -15.45 -0.93 -0.11
C LEU A 464 -15.54 -0.77 1.41
N PRO A 465 -15.84 -1.86 2.16
CA PRO A 465 -15.77 -1.91 3.61
C PRO A 465 -14.44 -1.38 4.16
N ILE A 466 -14.46 -0.77 5.35
CA ILE A 466 -13.25 -0.18 5.95
C ILE A 466 -12.18 -1.22 6.26
N ASP A 467 -12.57 -2.42 6.67
CA ASP A 467 -11.67 -3.55 6.91
C ASP A 467 -11.03 -4.08 5.62
N ASP A 468 -11.76 -4.01 4.50
CA ASP A 468 -11.20 -4.29 3.17
C ASP A 468 -10.24 -3.19 2.70
N ILE A 469 -10.56 -1.92 2.95
CA ILE A 469 -9.66 -0.80 2.63
C ILE A 469 -8.32 -0.94 3.35
N ALA A 470 -8.34 -1.34 4.61
CA ALA A 470 -7.13 -1.53 5.41
C ALA A 470 -6.22 -2.65 4.86
N ARG A 471 -6.81 -3.69 4.27
CA ARG A 471 -6.11 -4.89 3.78
C ARG A 471 -5.76 -4.85 2.31
N PHE A 472 -6.57 -4.16 1.49
CA PHE A 472 -6.38 -4.16 0.05
C PHE A 472 -5.47 -3.04 -0.44
N GLY A 473 -4.81 -3.30 -1.56
CA GLY A 473 -4.06 -2.29 -2.28
C GLY A 473 -4.98 -1.38 -3.11
N VAL A 474 -4.42 -0.29 -3.59
CA VAL A 474 -5.11 0.75 -4.36
C VAL A 474 -5.79 0.25 -5.64
N ASN A 475 -5.29 -0.86 -6.22
CA ASN A 475 -5.93 -1.51 -7.38
C ASN A 475 -7.36 -1.97 -7.04
N GLN A 476 -7.61 -2.50 -5.85
CA GLN A 476 -8.94 -2.91 -5.42
C GLN A 476 -9.82 -1.70 -5.10
N TRP A 477 -9.27 -0.62 -4.55
CA TRP A 477 -10.01 0.61 -4.29
C TRP A 477 -10.52 1.26 -5.58
N ILE A 478 -9.66 1.35 -6.60
CA ILE A 478 -10.03 1.86 -7.92
C ILE A 478 -10.99 0.91 -8.64
N ARG A 479 -10.82 -0.41 -8.49
CA ARG A 479 -11.76 -1.41 -8.99
C ARG A 479 -13.16 -1.19 -8.41
N GLY A 480 -13.27 -1.09 -7.08
CA GLY A 480 -14.56 -0.91 -6.40
C GLY A 480 -15.28 0.35 -6.87
N MET A 481 -14.55 1.48 -6.96
CA MET A 481 -15.09 2.74 -7.49
C MET A 481 -15.63 2.58 -8.92
N LEU A 482 -14.87 1.95 -9.83
CA LEU A 482 -15.28 1.74 -11.21
C LEU A 482 -16.43 0.75 -11.33
N TYR A 483 -16.42 -0.36 -10.56
CA TYR A 483 -17.48 -1.37 -10.59
C TYR A 483 -18.81 -0.82 -10.10
N TYR A 484 -18.79 -0.04 -9.00
CA TYR A 484 -19.97 0.67 -8.51
C TYR A 484 -20.59 1.55 -9.60
N GLU A 485 -19.78 2.33 -10.32
CA GLU A 485 -20.27 3.21 -11.38
C GLU A 485 -20.80 2.45 -12.60
N HIS A 486 -20.24 1.30 -12.95
CA HIS A 486 -20.84 0.44 -14.00
C HIS A 486 -22.26 0.01 -13.62
N ARG A 487 -22.44 -0.42 -12.34
CA ARG A 487 -23.75 -0.84 -11.85
C ARG A 487 -24.75 0.31 -11.83
N HIS A 488 -24.34 1.43 -11.30
CA HIS A 488 -25.17 2.64 -11.23
C HIS A 488 -25.64 3.11 -12.62
N ARG A 489 -24.84 2.90 -13.66
CA ARG A 489 -25.16 3.24 -15.06
C ARG A 489 -25.79 2.10 -15.86
N ASN A 490 -26.16 1.02 -15.22
CA ASN A 490 -26.61 -0.20 -15.91
C ASN A 490 -25.67 -0.66 -17.02
N ALA A 491 -24.35 -0.49 -16.84
CA ALA A 491 -23.33 -0.92 -17.78
C ALA A 491 -22.78 -2.29 -17.41
N LEU A 492 -22.42 -3.10 -18.40
CA LEU A 492 -21.74 -4.36 -18.22
C LEU A 492 -20.28 -4.10 -17.90
N ILE A 493 -19.77 -4.71 -16.83
CA ILE A 493 -18.35 -4.69 -16.51
C ILE A 493 -17.61 -5.61 -17.49
N PRO A 494 -16.67 -5.07 -18.30
CA PRO A 494 -16.00 -5.86 -19.31
C PRO A 494 -15.07 -6.90 -18.72
N ARG A 495 -14.91 -8.02 -19.41
CA ARG A 495 -13.91 -9.02 -19.09
C ARG A 495 -12.53 -8.57 -19.53
N ARG A 496 -11.52 -9.14 -18.87
CA ARG A 496 -10.11 -8.84 -19.15
C ARG A 496 -9.71 -9.19 -20.59
N ASP A 497 -10.20 -10.30 -21.14
CA ASP A 497 -9.92 -10.71 -22.51
C ASP A 497 -10.48 -9.71 -23.55
N GLU A 498 -11.64 -9.10 -23.29
CA GLU A 498 -12.22 -8.05 -24.13
C GLU A 498 -11.36 -6.78 -24.11
N LEU A 499 -10.79 -6.43 -22.96
CA LEU A 499 -9.90 -5.27 -22.84
C LEU A 499 -8.54 -5.52 -23.49
N GLN A 500 -8.01 -6.73 -23.40
CA GLN A 500 -6.77 -7.12 -24.07
C GLN A 500 -6.92 -7.12 -25.59
N ALA A 501 -8.10 -7.46 -26.11
CA ALA A 501 -8.42 -7.41 -27.54
C ALA A 501 -8.38 -5.98 -28.12
N LYS A 502 -8.41 -4.92 -27.29
CA LYS A 502 -8.27 -3.51 -27.74
C LYS A 502 -6.88 -3.17 -28.27
N GLY A 503 -5.91 -4.01 -28.07
CA GLY A 503 -4.55 -3.88 -28.59
C GLY A 503 -3.45 -3.88 -27.56
N THR A 504 -2.22 -3.77 -28.06
CA THR A 504 -0.98 -3.73 -27.26
C THR A 504 -0.44 -2.30 -27.19
N ALA A 505 0.65 -2.09 -26.45
CA ALA A 505 1.36 -0.82 -26.48
C ALA A 505 2.00 -0.60 -27.86
N SER A 506 1.93 0.62 -28.34
CA SER A 506 2.57 1.05 -29.59
C SER A 506 3.95 1.65 -29.36
N THR A 507 4.32 1.95 -28.10
CA THR A 507 5.62 2.49 -27.73
C THR A 507 6.53 1.39 -27.16
N THR A 508 7.81 1.44 -27.54
CA THR A 508 8.81 0.49 -27.02
C THR A 508 9.35 0.98 -25.67
N ALA A 509 9.38 0.09 -24.69
CA ALA A 509 9.98 0.40 -23.39
C ALA A 509 11.50 0.53 -23.48
N ILE A 510 12.06 1.55 -22.80
CA ILE A 510 13.51 1.73 -22.64
C ILE A 510 14.02 0.84 -21.51
N ILE A 511 13.22 0.66 -20.45
CA ILE A 511 13.57 -0.16 -19.29
C ILE A 511 13.18 -1.61 -19.56
N LYS A 512 14.12 -2.54 -19.37
CA LYS A 512 13.88 -3.98 -19.47
C LYS A 512 12.70 -4.39 -18.56
N GLU A 513 11.84 -5.27 -19.04
CA GLU A 513 10.61 -5.76 -18.38
C GLU A 513 9.41 -4.79 -18.33
N LYS A 514 9.54 -3.55 -18.79
CA LYS A 514 8.39 -2.67 -18.99
C LYS A 514 7.72 -2.91 -20.36
N LYS A 515 6.39 -2.85 -20.40
CA LYS A 515 5.63 -3.14 -21.63
C LYS A 515 5.47 -1.93 -22.54
N TYR A 516 5.70 -0.73 -22.05
CA TYR A 516 5.58 0.54 -22.78
C TYR A 516 6.56 1.57 -22.21
N ARG A 517 6.81 2.62 -23.01
CA ARG A 517 7.71 3.71 -22.63
C ARG A 517 7.07 4.61 -21.55
N GLY A 518 7.74 4.80 -20.42
CA GLY A 518 7.32 5.65 -19.30
C GLY A 518 7.42 7.16 -19.56
N GLY A 519 7.38 7.96 -18.51
CA GLY A 519 7.54 9.42 -18.54
C GLY A 519 8.89 9.87 -19.06
N LEU A 520 8.98 11.14 -19.46
CA LEU A 520 10.22 11.78 -19.89
C LEU A 520 11.07 12.13 -18.66
N VAL A 521 12.36 11.81 -18.74
CA VAL A 521 13.35 12.30 -17.77
C VAL A 521 14.46 12.98 -18.60
N VAL A 522 14.61 14.28 -18.40
CA VAL A 522 15.63 15.11 -19.05
C VAL A 522 16.99 14.82 -18.42
N GLU A 523 18.07 14.89 -19.18
CA GLU A 523 19.43 14.82 -18.63
C GLU A 523 19.67 16.01 -17.71
N PRO A 524 20.23 15.81 -16.51
CA PRO A 524 20.56 16.92 -15.63
C PRO A 524 21.77 17.69 -16.16
N THR A 525 21.75 19.01 -16.07
CA THR A 525 22.94 19.83 -16.22
C THR A 525 23.79 19.67 -14.98
N LEU A 526 25.01 19.11 -15.13
CA LEU A 526 25.89 18.78 -14.02
C LEU A 526 26.32 19.99 -13.22
N GLY A 527 26.61 19.79 -11.94
CA GLY A 527 27.20 20.78 -11.06
C GLY A 527 26.24 21.46 -10.10
N ILE A 528 26.67 22.64 -9.61
CA ILE A 528 25.92 23.42 -8.62
C ILE A 528 25.15 24.53 -9.33
N HIS A 529 23.87 24.65 -9.05
CA HIS A 529 23.01 25.68 -9.61
C HIS A 529 22.30 26.43 -8.50
N PHE A 530 22.50 27.75 -8.46
CA PHE A 530 21.84 28.65 -7.51
C PHE A 530 20.50 29.14 -8.02
N ASN A 531 19.60 29.52 -7.09
CA ASN A 531 18.29 30.10 -7.35
C ASN A 531 17.46 29.27 -8.35
N VAL A 532 17.17 28.03 -7.98
CA VAL A 532 16.42 27.11 -8.85
C VAL A 532 14.98 27.00 -8.38
N ILE A 533 14.03 27.34 -9.26
CA ILE A 533 12.60 27.11 -9.02
C ILE A 533 12.17 25.82 -9.68
N VAL A 534 11.47 24.97 -8.93
CA VAL A 534 10.83 23.76 -9.46
C VAL A 534 9.37 24.06 -9.69
N VAL A 535 8.94 23.85 -10.94
CA VAL A 535 7.53 23.87 -11.30
C VAL A 535 7.06 22.44 -11.56
N ASP A 536 5.87 22.11 -11.06
CA ASP A 536 5.28 20.79 -11.14
C ASP A 536 3.87 20.84 -11.71
N PHE A 537 3.53 19.86 -12.57
CA PHE A 537 2.17 19.75 -13.09
C PHE A 537 1.23 19.21 -12.02
N ALA A 538 0.18 19.96 -11.72
CA ALA A 538 -0.82 19.56 -10.73
C ALA A 538 -1.52 18.26 -11.14
N SER A 539 -1.02 17.11 -10.61
CA SER A 539 -1.51 15.77 -10.95
C SER A 539 -1.47 15.48 -12.45
N LEU A 540 -0.30 15.45 -13.09
CA LEU A 540 -0.10 15.35 -14.54
C LEU A 540 -0.95 14.25 -15.20
N TYR A 541 -0.78 13.00 -14.83
CA TYR A 541 -1.49 11.88 -15.46
C TYR A 541 -3.01 11.91 -15.24
N PRO A 542 -3.56 12.20 -14.06
CA PRO A 542 -4.99 12.47 -13.88
C PRO A 542 -5.52 13.61 -14.74
N SER A 543 -4.75 14.69 -14.88
CA SER A 543 -5.12 15.82 -15.76
C SER A 543 -5.16 15.40 -17.23
N ILE A 544 -4.19 14.62 -17.68
CA ILE A 544 -4.15 14.05 -19.04
C ILE A 544 -5.35 13.13 -19.26
N ILE A 545 -5.68 12.25 -18.33
CA ILE A 545 -6.84 11.36 -18.39
C ILE A 545 -8.12 12.18 -18.57
N LYS A 546 -8.25 13.28 -17.80
CA LYS A 546 -9.38 14.21 -17.90
C LYS A 546 -9.44 14.91 -19.26
N VAL A 547 -8.37 15.64 -19.62
CA VAL A 547 -8.33 16.55 -20.78
C VAL A 547 -8.43 15.79 -22.10
N HIS A 548 -7.76 14.63 -22.19
CA HIS A 548 -7.72 13.83 -23.40
C HIS A 548 -8.75 12.70 -23.44
N ASN A 549 -9.66 12.66 -22.48
CA ASN A 549 -10.74 11.67 -22.44
C ASN A 549 -10.25 10.23 -22.50
N LEU A 550 -9.26 9.87 -21.65
CA LEU A 550 -8.67 8.54 -21.68
C LEU A 550 -9.39 7.60 -20.73
N SER A 551 -9.98 6.56 -21.28
CA SER A 551 -10.63 5.46 -20.59
C SER A 551 -10.57 4.20 -21.44
N TYR A 552 -10.79 3.04 -20.85
CA TYR A 552 -10.71 1.77 -21.59
C TYR A 552 -11.73 1.71 -22.75
N GLU A 553 -12.89 2.39 -22.63
CA GLU A 553 -13.91 2.45 -23.68
C GLU A 553 -13.67 3.56 -24.71
N THR A 554 -12.90 4.59 -24.38
CA THR A 554 -12.67 5.75 -25.26
C THR A 554 -11.37 5.68 -26.04
N VAL A 555 -10.33 5.05 -25.51
CA VAL A 555 -9.10 4.77 -26.26
C VAL A 555 -9.34 3.57 -27.17
N ASN A 556 -8.99 3.68 -28.46
CA ASN A 556 -9.30 2.70 -29.48
C ASN A 556 -10.78 2.31 -29.48
N CYS A 557 -11.66 3.32 -29.44
CA CYS A 557 -13.11 3.13 -29.48
C CYS A 557 -13.57 2.51 -30.81
N ALA A 558 -14.74 1.86 -30.80
CA ALA A 558 -15.29 1.17 -31.97
C ALA A 558 -15.74 2.09 -33.12
N HIS A 559 -15.73 3.39 -32.92
CA HIS A 559 -16.26 4.35 -33.89
C HIS A 559 -15.30 4.60 -35.06
N GLN A 560 -15.68 4.25 -36.29
CA GLN A 560 -14.89 4.49 -37.49
C GLN A 560 -14.56 5.98 -37.68
N GLY A 561 -15.50 6.89 -37.46
CA GLY A 561 -15.27 8.34 -37.58
C GLY A 561 -14.33 8.96 -36.54
N CYS A 562 -14.06 8.24 -35.41
CA CYS A 562 -13.00 8.63 -34.48
C CYS A 562 -11.64 8.09 -34.93
N ARG A 563 -11.62 6.86 -35.46
CA ARG A 563 -10.41 6.23 -35.99
C ARG A 563 -9.83 6.97 -37.18
N ASP A 564 -10.66 7.46 -38.07
CA ASP A 564 -10.25 8.12 -39.32
C ASP A 564 -9.93 9.63 -39.14
N ASP A 565 -10.37 10.24 -38.04
CA ASP A 565 -10.09 11.65 -37.72
C ASP A 565 -8.68 11.85 -37.20
N ALA A 566 -7.81 12.50 -37.96
CA ALA A 566 -6.42 12.76 -37.58
C ALA A 566 -6.29 13.54 -36.26
N ARG A 567 -7.27 14.36 -35.88
CA ARG A 567 -7.29 15.12 -34.61
C ARG A 567 -7.52 14.23 -33.40
N GLN A 568 -8.05 13.03 -33.61
CA GLN A 568 -8.25 12.04 -32.54
C GLN A 568 -7.05 11.13 -32.36
N ARG A 569 -6.05 11.18 -33.23
CA ARG A 569 -4.82 10.41 -33.10
C ARG A 569 -3.99 10.91 -31.91
N ILE A 570 -3.45 9.97 -31.14
CA ILE A 570 -2.59 10.27 -30.00
C ILE A 570 -1.15 10.27 -30.49
N GLN A 571 -0.53 11.46 -30.44
CA GLN A 571 0.82 11.68 -30.96
C GLN A 571 1.85 10.71 -30.34
N GLY A 572 2.70 10.13 -31.18
CA GLY A 572 3.73 9.17 -30.76
C GLY A 572 3.21 7.77 -30.45
N THR A 573 1.94 7.48 -30.84
CA THR A 573 1.31 6.16 -30.69
C THR A 573 0.49 5.81 -31.92
N SER A 574 0.04 4.55 -32.03
CA SER A 574 -0.95 4.11 -33.01
C SER A 574 -2.40 4.26 -32.55
N HIS A 575 -2.60 4.78 -31.33
CA HIS A 575 -3.91 4.89 -30.68
C HIS A 575 -4.70 6.12 -31.11
N TRP A 576 -6.02 6.07 -30.93
CA TRP A 576 -6.94 7.18 -31.09
C TRP A 576 -7.88 7.30 -29.89
N LYS A 577 -8.47 8.48 -29.69
CA LYS A 577 -9.43 8.78 -28.63
C LYS A 577 -10.81 9.08 -29.19
N CYS A 578 -11.83 8.78 -28.39
CA CYS A 578 -13.23 9.02 -28.77
C CYS A 578 -13.60 10.50 -28.67
N LYS A 579 -14.35 10.98 -29.71
CA LYS A 579 -14.97 12.31 -29.72
C LYS A 579 -16.49 12.30 -29.52
N LYS A 580 -17.11 11.10 -29.43
CA LYS A 580 -18.56 10.97 -29.37
C LYS A 580 -19.10 10.93 -27.92
N ARG A 581 -18.30 10.44 -26.97
CA ARG A 581 -18.71 10.35 -25.57
C ARG A 581 -17.53 10.52 -24.65
N ARG A 582 -17.82 10.87 -23.41
CA ARG A 582 -16.82 10.89 -22.33
C ARG A 582 -16.68 9.54 -21.65
N GLY A 583 -15.45 9.16 -21.33
CA GLY A 583 -15.15 7.89 -20.74
C GLY A 583 -15.31 7.91 -19.21
N LEU A 584 -15.68 6.74 -18.64
CA LEU A 584 -15.96 6.59 -17.23
C LEU A 584 -14.75 6.93 -16.36
N THR A 585 -13.57 6.43 -16.73
CA THR A 585 -12.33 6.77 -16.01
C THR A 585 -12.03 8.27 -16.08
N SER A 586 -12.23 8.90 -17.26
CA SER A 586 -12.02 10.34 -17.43
C SER A 586 -12.98 11.16 -16.56
N LEU A 587 -14.23 10.72 -16.41
CA LEU A 587 -15.22 11.36 -15.55
C LEU A 587 -14.81 11.25 -14.06
N LEU A 588 -14.56 10.04 -13.59
CA LEU A 588 -14.27 9.78 -12.16
C LEU A 588 -12.94 10.39 -11.72
N ILE A 589 -11.86 10.09 -12.43
CA ILE A 589 -10.53 10.60 -12.08
C ILE A 589 -10.45 12.12 -12.32
N GLY A 590 -11.10 12.63 -13.35
CA GLY A 590 -11.16 14.06 -13.65
C GLY A 590 -11.89 14.85 -12.58
N SER A 591 -13.06 14.41 -12.15
CA SER A 591 -13.87 15.07 -11.10
C SER A 591 -13.16 15.07 -9.74
N LEU A 592 -12.57 13.94 -9.34
CA LEU A 592 -11.75 13.87 -8.11
C LEU A 592 -10.52 14.80 -8.20
N ARG A 593 -9.86 14.86 -9.37
CA ARG A 593 -8.73 15.78 -9.60
C ARG A 593 -9.14 17.23 -9.41
N ASP A 594 -10.24 17.63 -10.01
CA ASP A 594 -10.71 19.02 -9.95
C ASP A 594 -11.15 19.39 -8.54
N LEU A 595 -11.86 18.52 -7.84
CA LEU A 595 -12.18 18.72 -6.43
C LEU A 595 -10.93 18.86 -5.59
N ARG A 596 -9.93 18.00 -5.79
CA ARG A 596 -8.69 18.09 -5.01
C ARG A 596 -7.95 19.40 -5.25
N VAL A 597 -7.70 19.74 -6.53
CA VAL A 597 -6.83 20.87 -6.91
C VAL A 597 -7.53 22.22 -6.70
N ASN A 598 -8.80 22.31 -7.07
CA ASN A 598 -9.51 23.58 -7.11
C ASN A 598 -10.42 23.84 -5.89
N TYR A 599 -10.59 22.83 -4.99
CA TYR A 599 -11.50 22.94 -3.87
C TYR A 599 -10.83 22.52 -2.54
N TYR A 600 -10.59 21.23 -2.30
CA TYR A 600 -10.09 20.76 -1.02
C TYR A 600 -8.70 21.30 -0.61
N LYS A 601 -7.78 21.45 -1.58
CA LYS A 601 -6.45 22.01 -1.33
C LYS A 601 -6.51 23.48 -0.88
N HIS A 602 -7.49 24.24 -1.35
CA HIS A 602 -7.73 25.61 -0.94
C HIS A 602 -8.42 25.69 0.42
N LEU A 603 -9.52 24.95 0.61
CA LEU A 603 -10.25 24.89 1.88
C LEU A 603 -9.38 24.43 3.05
N SER A 604 -8.49 23.47 2.84
CA SER A 604 -7.56 23.02 3.89
C SER A 604 -6.61 24.11 4.41
N LYS A 605 -6.47 25.22 3.69
CA LYS A 605 -5.61 26.35 4.04
C LYS A 605 -6.40 27.62 4.39
N ASP A 606 -7.70 27.62 4.23
CA ASP A 606 -8.55 28.79 4.47
C ASP A 606 -8.67 29.07 5.98
N LYS A 607 -8.09 30.19 6.42
CA LYS A 607 -8.09 30.62 7.84
C LYS A 607 -9.49 31.02 8.34
N ALA A 608 -10.46 31.23 7.46
CA ALA A 608 -11.82 31.56 7.85
C ALA A 608 -12.66 30.33 8.24
N LEU A 609 -12.13 29.12 8.02
CA LEU A 609 -12.72 27.85 8.46
C LEU A 609 -12.18 27.45 9.84
N THR A 610 -12.93 26.62 10.56
CA THR A 610 -12.48 26.05 11.84
C THR A 610 -11.25 25.14 11.64
N SER A 611 -10.53 24.86 12.72
CA SER A 611 -9.40 23.92 12.67
C SER A 611 -9.82 22.53 12.21
N GLU A 612 -10.96 22.05 12.71
CA GLU A 612 -11.55 20.74 12.40
C GLU A 612 -11.96 20.64 10.93
N GLU A 613 -12.62 21.67 10.38
CA GLU A 613 -12.97 21.71 8.95
C GLU A 613 -11.71 21.67 8.07
N ARG A 614 -10.69 22.47 8.39
CA ARG A 614 -9.44 22.45 7.63
C ARG A 614 -8.73 21.09 7.67
N GLN A 615 -8.75 20.44 8.84
CA GLN A 615 -8.18 19.09 8.98
C GLN A 615 -8.96 18.07 8.16
N LEU A 616 -10.28 18.09 8.20
CA LEU A 616 -11.13 17.22 7.37
C LEU A 616 -10.79 17.39 5.88
N TYR A 617 -10.74 18.64 5.40
CA TYR A 617 -10.44 18.90 3.99
C TYR A 617 -9.00 18.53 3.61
N ASN A 618 -8.06 18.62 4.54
CA ASN A 618 -6.71 18.12 4.34
C ASN A 618 -6.70 16.59 4.18
N VAL A 619 -7.40 15.86 5.05
CA VAL A 619 -7.54 14.39 4.95
C VAL A 619 -8.18 13.99 3.63
N VAL A 620 -9.27 14.65 3.23
CA VAL A 620 -9.95 14.40 1.95
C VAL A 620 -8.99 14.65 0.78
N SER A 621 -8.26 15.77 0.80
CA SER A 621 -7.26 16.09 -0.22
C SER A 621 -6.15 15.03 -0.32
N GLN A 622 -5.70 14.49 0.83
CA GLN A 622 -4.71 13.42 0.88
C GLN A 622 -5.26 12.09 0.35
N ALA A 623 -6.46 11.70 0.74
CA ALA A 623 -7.13 10.49 0.26
C ALA A 623 -7.28 10.52 -1.27
N ILE A 624 -7.79 11.63 -1.80
CA ILE A 624 -7.90 11.82 -3.25
C ILE A 624 -6.52 11.75 -3.91
N LYS A 625 -5.48 12.34 -3.33
CA LYS A 625 -4.10 12.28 -3.86
C LYS A 625 -3.60 10.84 -3.98
N VAL A 626 -3.88 9.99 -3.01
CA VAL A 626 -3.51 8.56 -3.04
C VAL A 626 -4.15 7.87 -4.25
N ILE A 627 -5.46 8.07 -4.45
CA ILE A 627 -6.21 7.48 -5.57
C ILE A 627 -5.71 8.01 -6.93
N LEU A 628 -5.57 9.32 -7.06
CA LEU A 628 -5.18 9.96 -8.32
C LEU A 628 -3.79 9.52 -8.77
N ASN A 629 -2.80 9.56 -7.88
CA ASN A 629 -1.42 9.24 -8.23
C ASN A 629 -1.23 7.76 -8.57
N ALA A 630 -2.06 6.88 -7.99
CA ALA A 630 -2.04 5.46 -8.29
C ALA A 630 -2.83 5.08 -9.56
N SER A 631 -3.83 5.87 -9.97
CA SER A 631 -4.78 5.52 -11.03
C SER A 631 -4.13 5.15 -12.37
N TYR A 632 -3.14 5.93 -12.80
CA TYR A 632 -2.40 5.65 -14.03
C TYR A 632 -1.62 4.31 -13.94
N GLY A 633 -0.89 4.10 -12.84
CA GLY A 633 -0.08 2.88 -12.64
C GLY A 633 -0.93 1.62 -12.58
N VAL A 634 -2.13 1.72 -11.99
CA VAL A 634 -3.09 0.61 -11.87
C VAL A 634 -3.60 0.18 -13.25
N MET A 635 -3.95 1.12 -14.13
CA MET A 635 -4.43 0.80 -15.48
C MET A 635 -3.41 0.07 -16.34
N GLY A 636 -2.12 0.29 -16.08
CA GLY A 636 -1.01 -0.40 -16.73
C GLY A 636 -0.55 -1.68 -16.01
N ALA A 637 -1.18 -2.09 -14.92
CA ALA A 637 -0.82 -3.24 -14.13
C ALA A 637 -1.63 -4.48 -14.53
N GLU A 638 -0.97 -5.59 -14.86
CA GLU A 638 -1.65 -6.82 -15.29
C GLU A 638 -2.57 -7.45 -14.23
N ILE A 639 -2.32 -7.19 -12.96
CA ILE A 639 -3.17 -7.68 -11.87
C ILE A 639 -4.53 -6.97 -11.80
N PHE A 640 -4.65 -5.81 -12.47
CA PHE A 640 -5.88 -5.02 -12.44
C PHE A 640 -6.96 -5.64 -13.34
N PRO A 641 -8.20 -5.84 -12.87
CA PRO A 641 -9.25 -6.45 -13.67
C PRO A 641 -9.59 -5.66 -14.95
N LEU A 642 -9.56 -4.32 -14.86
CA LEU A 642 -9.79 -3.43 -16.01
C LEU A 642 -8.48 -2.97 -16.67
N TYR A 643 -7.46 -3.83 -16.66
CA TYR A 643 -6.18 -3.60 -17.33
C TYR A 643 -6.37 -3.33 -18.81
N CYS A 644 -5.93 -2.14 -19.26
CA CYS A 644 -6.00 -1.72 -20.66
C CYS A 644 -4.68 -1.03 -21.05
N LEU A 645 -3.80 -1.79 -21.69
CA LEU A 645 -2.46 -1.31 -22.04
C LEU A 645 -2.47 -0.10 -22.99
N PRO A 646 -3.37 0.02 -24.00
CA PRO A 646 -3.51 1.22 -24.81
C PRO A 646 -3.76 2.50 -24.02
N VAL A 647 -4.53 2.46 -22.93
CA VAL A 647 -4.79 3.63 -22.06
C VAL A 647 -3.52 4.07 -21.33
N ALA A 648 -2.77 3.13 -20.78
CA ALA A 648 -1.54 3.43 -20.07
C ALA A 648 -0.45 3.98 -21.03
N ASP A 649 -0.30 3.39 -22.21
CA ASP A 649 0.62 3.84 -23.26
C ASP A 649 0.27 5.24 -23.76
N ALA A 650 -1.02 5.48 -24.06
CA ALA A 650 -1.53 6.78 -24.46
C ALA A 650 -1.28 7.87 -23.42
N THR A 651 -1.57 7.57 -22.15
CA THR A 651 -1.37 8.52 -21.04
C THR A 651 0.10 8.92 -20.91
N ALA A 652 1.02 7.94 -20.95
CA ALA A 652 2.45 8.19 -20.88
C ALA A 652 2.97 8.95 -22.10
N ALA A 653 2.46 8.66 -23.31
CA ALA A 653 2.85 9.35 -24.54
C ALA A 653 2.45 10.82 -24.50
N ILE A 654 1.22 11.11 -24.11
CA ILE A 654 0.75 12.50 -23.96
C ILE A 654 1.55 13.22 -22.88
N GLY A 655 1.84 12.57 -21.75
CA GLY A 655 2.68 13.14 -20.70
C GLY A 655 4.06 13.58 -21.22
N ARG A 656 4.73 12.73 -22.00
CA ARG A 656 6.00 13.09 -22.64
C ARG A 656 5.87 14.29 -23.57
N THR A 657 4.82 14.33 -24.38
CA THR A 657 4.57 15.44 -25.31
C THR A 657 4.28 16.75 -24.56
N THR A 658 3.48 16.69 -23.49
CA THR A 658 3.19 17.81 -22.60
C THR A 658 4.46 18.40 -21.99
N THR A 659 5.30 17.55 -21.40
CA THR A 659 6.58 17.97 -20.79
C THR A 659 7.52 18.57 -21.83
N MET A 660 7.62 17.97 -23.02
CA MET A 660 8.46 18.49 -24.11
C MET A 660 7.97 19.85 -24.63
N ALA A 661 6.66 20.01 -24.80
CA ALA A 661 6.08 21.28 -25.25
C ALA A 661 6.34 22.41 -24.23
N THR A 662 6.27 22.08 -22.93
CA THR A 662 6.56 23.06 -21.87
C THR A 662 8.05 23.43 -21.84
N ILE A 663 8.97 22.49 -22.03
CA ILE A 663 10.42 22.76 -22.14
C ILE A 663 10.68 23.66 -23.34
N GLN A 664 10.04 23.40 -24.47
CA GLN A 664 10.17 24.24 -25.65
C GLN A 664 9.67 25.67 -25.39
N LYS A 665 8.52 25.82 -24.72
CA LYS A 665 8.01 27.15 -24.33
C LYS A 665 8.93 27.86 -23.35
N CYS A 666 9.53 27.15 -22.38
CA CYS A 666 10.56 27.71 -21.50
C CYS A 666 11.75 28.28 -22.28
N LYS A 667 12.23 27.57 -23.30
CA LYS A 667 13.33 28.06 -24.16
C LYS A 667 12.93 29.30 -24.95
N GLU A 668 11.70 29.34 -25.48
CA GLU A 668 11.18 30.50 -26.21
C GLU A 668 11.05 31.77 -25.34
N THR A 669 10.79 31.59 -24.05
CA THR A 669 10.73 32.69 -23.06
C THR A 669 12.08 32.96 -22.38
N GLY A 670 13.17 32.33 -22.84
CA GLY A 670 14.53 32.57 -22.35
C GLY A 670 14.80 31.93 -20.97
N ILE A 671 13.98 30.97 -20.52
CA ILE A 671 14.19 30.23 -19.28
C ILE A 671 15.02 28.98 -19.53
N ASP A 672 16.06 28.82 -18.74
CA ASP A 672 16.94 27.66 -18.79
C ASP A 672 16.38 26.54 -17.93
N VAL A 673 16.04 25.41 -18.59
CA VAL A 673 15.57 24.17 -17.94
C VAL A 673 16.75 23.26 -17.74
N ILE A 674 17.25 23.16 -16.51
CA ILE A 674 18.47 22.40 -16.17
C ILE A 674 18.20 20.91 -15.87
N TYR A 675 16.95 20.53 -15.56
CA TYR A 675 16.52 19.16 -15.32
C TYR A 675 15.01 19.03 -15.44
N GLY A 676 14.53 17.82 -15.72
CA GLY A 676 13.08 17.50 -15.69
C GLY A 676 12.83 16.04 -15.38
N ASP A 677 11.86 15.75 -14.51
CA ASP A 677 11.50 14.40 -14.10
C ASP A 677 9.99 14.19 -14.17
N THR A 678 9.54 13.62 -15.27
CA THR A 678 8.16 13.22 -15.54
C THR A 678 7.18 14.40 -15.53
N ASP A 679 6.89 14.98 -14.38
CA ASP A 679 5.89 16.02 -14.11
C ASP A 679 6.51 17.33 -13.57
N SER A 680 7.80 17.35 -13.27
CA SER A 680 8.50 18.51 -12.72
C SER A 680 9.62 19.02 -13.65
N LEU A 681 9.78 20.35 -13.69
CA LEU A 681 10.84 21.04 -14.41
C LEU A 681 11.62 21.95 -13.45
N PHE A 682 12.95 21.91 -13.55
CA PHE A 682 13.87 22.68 -12.75
C PHE A 682 14.39 23.87 -13.56
N LEU A 683 13.99 25.04 -13.16
CA LEU A 683 14.24 26.31 -13.85
C LEU A 683 15.37 27.06 -13.15
N ARG A 684 16.46 27.36 -13.87
CA ARG A 684 17.59 28.11 -13.34
C ARG A 684 17.34 29.62 -13.40
N ASN A 685 17.36 30.28 -12.26
CA ASN A 685 17.27 31.72 -12.10
C ASN A 685 16.11 32.39 -12.90
N PRO A 686 14.87 31.82 -12.91
CA PRO A 686 13.78 32.42 -13.66
C PRO A 686 13.28 33.68 -12.95
N SER A 687 12.74 34.64 -13.71
CA SER A 687 12.01 35.75 -13.14
C SER A 687 10.60 35.30 -12.70
N PRO A 688 9.99 35.90 -11.67
CA PRO A 688 8.61 35.61 -11.29
C PRO A 688 7.62 35.76 -12.45
N ALA A 689 7.77 36.80 -13.26
CA ALA A 689 6.91 37.03 -14.42
C ALA A 689 7.01 35.94 -15.47
N SER A 690 8.22 35.40 -15.72
CA SER A 690 8.42 34.32 -16.67
C SER A 690 7.76 33.02 -16.18
N VAL A 691 7.81 32.74 -14.87
CA VAL A 691 7.15 31.58 -14.28
C VAL A 691 5.63 31.68 -14.40
N GLU A 692 5.07 32.85 -14.15
CA GLU A 692 3.63 33.14 -14.34
C GLU A 692 3.21 32.98 -15.80
N GLU A 693 4.00 33.49 -16.76
CA GLU A 693 3.74 33.33 -18.19
C GLU A 693 3.65 31.85 -18.59
N ILE A 694 4.60 31.03 -18.16
CA ILE A 694 4.60 29.61 -18.49
C ILE A 694 3.43 28.88 -17.83
N SER A 695 3.12 29.20 -16.57
CA SER A 695 1.97 28.64 -15.86
C SER A 695 0.66 29.03 -16.54
N PHE A 696 0.50 30.25 -16.98
CA PHE A 696 -0.66 30.69 -17.75
C PHE A 696 -0.74 29.97 -19.10
N TRP A 697 0.37 29.87 -19.82
CA TRP A 697 0.44 29.19 -21.10
C TRP A 697 0.08 27.69 -20.96
N ALA A 698 0.58 27.01 -19.93
CA ALA A 698 0.28 25.59 -19.69
C ALA A 698 -1.22 25.38 -19.43
N ARG A 699 -1.83 26.25 -18.61
CA ARG A 699 -3.27 26.22 -18.36
C ARG A 699 -4.10 26.45 -19.63
N THR A 700 -3.71 27.42 -20.43
CA THR A 700 -4.49 27.83 -21.62
C THR A 700 -4.31 26.85 -22.77
N ASN A 701 -3.09 26.37 -23.04
CA ASN A 701 -2.79 25.56 -24.23
C ASN A 701 -2.80 24.05 -23.97
N LEU A 702 -2.46 23.64 -22.75
CA LEU A 702 -2.42 22.22 -22.39
C LEU A 702 -3.64 21.80 -21.54
N GLY A 703 -4.39 22.74 -20.96
CA GLY A 703 -5.49 22.47 -20.04
C GLY A 703 -5.02 21.89 -18.70
N ILE A 704 -3.74 22.08 -18.34
CA ILE A 704 -3.11 21.50 -17.15
C ILE A 704 -2.45 22.61 -16.34
N ASP A 705 -2.74 22.63 -15.03
CA ASP A 705 -2.13 23.61 -14.13
C ASP A 705 -0.67 23.27 -13.86
N LEU A 706 0.21 24.28 -13.95
CA LEU A 706 1.63 24.22 -13.60
C LEU A 706 1.86 25.11 -12.39
N GLU A 707 2.31 24.55 -11.29
CA GLU A 707 2.46 25.23 -9.99
C GLU A 707 3.94 25.26 -9.55
N ILE A 708 4.33 26.28 -8.79
CA ILE A 708 5.62 26.28 -8.12
C ILE A 708 5.55 25.26 -6.96
N ASP A 709 6.41 24.24 -7.00
CA ASP A 709 6.52 23.22 -5.95
C ASP A 709 7.59 23.59 -4.92
N LYS A 710 8.78 24.00 -5.40
CA LYS A 710 9.94 24.28 -4.53
C LYS A 710 10.77 25.43 -5.04
N HIS A 711 11.43 26.12 -4.09
CA HIS A 711 12.45 27.10 -4.36
C HIS A 711 13.75 26.69 -3.66
N TYR A 712 14.73 26.25 -4.44
CA TYR A 712 16.04 25.91 -3.95
C TYR A 712 16.95 27.14 -3.94
N ARG A 713 17.62 27.37 -2.81
CA ARG A 713 18.74 28.31 -2.72
C ARG A 713 19.84 27.87 -3.69
N TYR A 714 20.15 26.59 -3.65
CA TYR A 714 20.97 25.91 -4.66
C TYR A 714 20.63 24.41 -4.74
N ILE A 715 20.95 23.81 -5.85
CA ILE A 715 20.83 22.37 -6.10
C ILE A 715 22.10 21.82 -6.73
N VAL A 716 22.43 20.59 -6.44
CA VAL A 716 23.60 19.86 -6.93
C VAL A 716 23.13 18.65 -7.70
N PHE A 717 23.42 18.59 -8.99
CA PHE A 717 23.11 17.45 -9.85
C PHE A 717 24.35 16.58 -10.11
N SER A 718 24.18 15.27 -9.96
CA SER A 718 25.14 14.26 -10.40
C SER A 718 24.86 13.83 -11.85
N GLU A 719 25.73 12.99 -12.44
CA GLU A 719 25.50 12.39 -13.76
C GLU A 719 24.28 11.45 -13.82
N LEU A 720 23.81 11.00 -12.67
CA LEU A 720 22.73 10.03 -12.58
C LEU A 720 21.35 10.73 -12.53
N LYS A 721 20.46 10.35 -13.44
CA LYS A 721 19.06 10.78 -13.39
C LYS A 721 18.42 10.39 -12.05
N LYS A 722 17.58 11.28 -11.51
CA LYS A 722 16.87 11.08 -10.22
C LYS A 722 17.78 11.07 -8.98
N ASN A 723 19.03 11.55 -9.12
CA ASN A 723 19.97 11.67 -8.02
C ASN A 723 20.42 13.13 -7.89
N TYR A 724 19.96 13.81 -6.85
CA TYR A 724 20.34 15.18 -6.56
C TYR A 724 20.22 15.52 -5.08
N LEU A 725 20.89 16.60 -4.70
CA LEU A 725 20.80 17.24 -3.41
C LEU A 725 20.40 18.71 -3.63
N GLY A 726 19.35 19.20 -2.99
CA GLY A 726 18.92 20.59 -3.02
C GLY A 726 18.79 21.17 -1.62
N VAL A 727 19.16 22.44 -1.46
CA VAL A 727 18.96 23.18 -0.23
C VAL A 727 17.89 24.24 -0.48
N LEU A 728 16.76 24.11 0.22
CA LEU A 728 15.64 25.04 0.13
C LEU A 728 16.01 26.42 0.73
N SER A 729 15.20 27.43 0.45
CA SER A 729 15.39 28.78 0.95
C SER A 729 15.40 28.89 2.49
N ASP A 730 14.69 27.98 3.17
CA ASP A 730 14.65 27.88 4.63
C ASP A 730 15.83 27.10 5.23
N GLY A 731 16.73 26.56 4.40
CA GLY A 731 17.87 25.75 4.81
C GLY A 731 17.58 24.25 4.89
N THR A 732 16.34 23.81 4.67
CA THR A 732 15.98 22.39 4.63
C THR A 732 16.68 21.70 3.46
N VAL A 733 17.25 20.51 3.72
CA VAL A 733 17.95 19.72 2.69
C VAL A 733 17.03 18.68 2.10
N ASP A 734 16.80 18.74 0.79
CA ASP A 734 16.05 17.76 0.01
C ASP A 734 17.02 16.83 -0.76
N VAL A 735 16.94 15.54 -0.48
CA VAL A 735 17.83 14.53 -1.07
C VAL A 735 16.99 13.52 -1.83
N LYS A 736 17.29 13.34 -3.11
CA LYS A 736 16.67 12.35 -3.99
C LYS A 736 17.68 11.32 -4.50
N GLY A 737 17.29 10.05 -4.39
CA GLY A 737 17.99 8.92 -5.02
C GLY A 737 19.36 8.56 -4.45
N LEU A 738 19.98 9.40 -3.63
CA LEU A 738 21.32 9.21 -3.10
C LEU A 738 21.38 8.02 -2.13
N THR A 739 22.43 7.22 -2.26
CA THR A 739 22.59 5.96 -1.51
C THR A 739 22.73 6.19 -0.02
N GLY A 740 23.35 7.28 0.41
CA GLY A 740 23.55 7.61 1.83
C GLY A 740 22.24 7.79 2.63
N LYS A 741 21.11 8.06 1.98
CA LYS A 741 19.79 8.15 2.62
C LYS A 741 19.07 6.79 2.78
N LYS A 742 19.57 5.72 2.13
CA LYS A 742 18.89 4.43 2.12
C LYS A 742 19.07 3.69 3.45
N SER A 743 18.02 3.05 3.95
CA SER A 743 18.02 2.30 5.22
C SER A 743 19.05 1.17 5.25
N HIS A 744 19.33 0.54 4.10
CA HIS A 744 20.32 -0.53 3.99
C HIS A 744 21.78 -0.06 3.90
N THR A 745 22.05 1.25 3.99
CA THR A 745 23.42 1.79 4.09
C THR A 745 23.91 1.66 5.52
N PRO A 746 25.14 1.19 5.77
CA PRO A 746 25.67 1.05 7.13
C PRO A 746 25.54 2.33 7.97
N PRO A 747 25.19 2.22 9.26
CA PRO A 747 24.96 3.37 10.15
C PRO A 747 26.09 4.40 10.15
N PHE A 748 27.37 3.99 10.21
CA PHE A 748 28.48 4.94 10.22
C PHE A 748 28.57 5.78 8.92
N ILE A 749 28.32 5.17 7.75
CA ILE A 749 28.28 5.89 6.45
C ILE A 749 27.08 6.84 6.44
N ARG A 750 25.93 6.38 6.93
CA ARG A 750 24.71 7.19 7.00
C ARG A 750 24.89 8.39 7.94
N THR A 751 25.47 8.21 9.11
CA THR A 751 25.78 9.30 10.06
C THR A 751 26.73 10.32 9.44
N ALA A 752 27.81 9.88 8.81
CA ALA A 752 28.73 10.73 8.09
C ALA A 752 28.04 11.51 6.94
N PHE A 753 27.15 10.82 6.20
CA PHE A 753 26.36 11.45 5.14
C PHE A 753 25.45 12.57 5.67
N TYR A 754 24.73 12.34 6.77
CA TYR A 754 23.91 13.38 7.40
C TYR A 754 24.73 14.55 7.96
N SER A 755 25.93 14.29 8.49
CA SER A 755 26.86 15.34 8.91
C SER A 755 27.31 16.21 7.72
N ILE A 756 27.57 15.60 6.56
CA ILE A 756 27.85 16.31 5.32
C ILE A 756 26.65 17.16 4.88
N LEU A 757 25.42 16.59 4.93
CA LEU A 757 24.21 17.36 4.61
C LEU A 757 24.04 18.58 5.53
N THR A 758 24.35 18.44 6.82
CA THR A 758 24.28 19.55 7.79
C THR A 758 25.28 20.66 7.48
N ILE A 759 26.46 20.31 6.97
CA ILE A 759 27.44 21.30 6.51
C ILE A 759 26.91 22.01 5.26
N LEU A 760 26.41 21.25 4.28
CA LEU A 760 25.88 21.78 3.02
C LEU A 760 24.65 22.67 3.24
N SER A 761 23.79 22.36 4.23
CA SER A 761 22.60 23.18 4.55
C SER A 761 22.95 24.65 4.93
N LYS A 762 24.18 24.90 5.39
CA LYS A 762 24.65 26.22 5.83
C LYS A 762 25.30 27.04 4.72
N VAL A 763 25.49 26.46 3.54
CA VAL A 763 26.07 27.13 2.37
C VAL A 763 25.05 28.10 1.77
N ASN A 764 25.45 29.37 1.59
CA ASN A 764 24.63 30.43 1.00
C ASN A 764 25.21 30.97 -0.32
N SER A 765 26.51 30.82 -0.54
CA SER A 765 27.22 31.35 -1.71
C SER A 765 28.32 30.37 -2.19
N GLU A 766 28.85 30.60 -3.37
CA GLU A 766 29.97 29.82 -3.90
C GLU A 766 31.20 29.85 -2.97
N LYS A 767 31.48 30.95 -2.31
CA LYS A 767 32.62 31.08 -1.39
C LYS A 767 32.48 30.17 -0.17
N ASP A 768 31.27 29.93 0.30
CA ASP A 768 31.03 29.08 1.46
C ASP A 768 31.36 27.60 1.17
N PHE A 769 31.36 27.20 -0.11
CA PHE A 769 31.76 25.83 -0.49
C PHE A 769 33.22 25.52 -0.18
N GLU A 770 34.14 26.49 -0.19
CA GLU A 770 35.51 26.25 0.17
C GLU A 770 35.64 25.82 1.64
N THR A 771 34.95 26.54 2.53
CA THR A 771 34.90 26.18 3.96
C THR A 771 34.18 24.86 4.19
N ALA A 772 33.10 24.60 3.46
CA ALA A 772 32.38 23.34 3.51
C ALA A 772 33.25 22.15 3.07
N ARG A 773 34.08 22.37 2.05
CA ARG A 773 35.03 21.39 1.54
C ARG A 773 35.96 20.83 2.62
N GLU A 774 36.66 21.70 3.35
CA GLU A 774 37.60 21.27 4.39
C GLU A 774 36.88 20.50 5.51
N LYS A 775 35.68 20.92 5.90
CA LYS A 775 34.87 20.19 6.89
C LYS A 775 34.44 18.81 6.40
N ILE A 776 33.99 18.70 5.15
CA ILE A 776 33.59 17.44 4.53
C ILE A 776 34.79 16.49 4.43
N LYS A 777 35.94 16.98 4.02
CA LYS A 777 37.18 16.22 3.98
C LYS A 777 37.53 15.61 5.33
N ASN A 778 37.46 16.40 6.41
CA ASN A 778 37.74 15.93 7.77
C ASN A 778 36.78 14.80 8.19
N ILE A 779 35.46 14.92 7.92
CA ILE A 779 34.50 13.85 8.21
C ILE A 779 34.84 12.55 7.47
N ILE A 780 35.17 12.64 6.20
CA ILE A 780 35.51 11.48 5.38
C ILE A 780 36.79 10.80 5.87
N GLN A 781 37.84 11.59 6.16
CA GLN A 781 39.10 11.10 6.67
C GLN A 781 38.98 10.45 8.03
N GLU A 782 38.22 11.05 8.95
CA GLU A 782 37.94 10.50 10.27
C GLU A 782 37.24 9.15 10.19
N ASN A 783 36.16 9.04 9.40
CA ASN A 783 35.43 7.79 9.24
C ASN A 783 36.26 6.69 8.57
N ALA A 784 37.06 7.04 7.55
CA ALA A 784 37.97 6.11 6.92
C ALA A 784 39.04 5.60 7.90
N THR A 785 39.62 6.50 8.71
CA THR A 785 40.63 6.16 9.75
C THR A 785 39.98 5.25 10.83
N ASN A 786 38.78 5.56 11.30
CA ASN A 786 38.08 4.74 12.29
C ASN A 786 37.78 3.33 11.75
N LEU A 787 37.43 3.22 10.48
CA LEU A 787 37.23 1.93 9.79
C LEU A 787 38.53 1.13 9.67
N GLU A 788 39.63 1.76 9.21
CA GLU A 788 40.93 1.11 9.05
C GLU A 788 41.53 0.66 10.39
N LEU A 789 41.32 1.46 11.45
CA LEU A 789 41.71 1.12 12.81
C LEU A 789 40.75 0.16 13.52
N ARG A 790 39.68 -0.29 12.84
CA ARG A 790 38.64 -1.20 13.38
C ARG A 790 38.02 -0.72 14.70
N LYS A 791 37.77 0.58 14.81
CA LYS A 791 37.13 1.22 15.96
C LYS A 791 35.59 1.18 15.93
N LEU A 792 35.02 0.79 14.78
CA LEU A 792 33.57 0.76 14.56
C LEU A 792 33.00 -0.59 15.03
N SER A 793 31.82 -0.56 15.65
CA SER A 793 31.09 -1.75 16.07
C SER A 793 30.54 -2.53 14.86
N GLN A 794 30.11 -3.78 15.06
CA GLN A 794 29.47 -4.55 13.99
C GLN A 794 28.11 -3.97 13.60
N GLU A 795 27.42 -3.38 14.54
CA GLU A 795 26.15 -2.68 14.37
C GLU A 795 26.35 -1.46 13.48
N ASP A 796 27.42 -0.66 13.69
CA ASP A 796 27.78 0.47 12.85
C ASP A 796 28.10 0.06 11.42
N LEU A 797 28.64 -1.14 11.25
CA LEU A 797 29.02 -1.73 9.96
C LEU A 797 27.89 -2.51 9.30
N SER A 798 26.75 -2.70 9.94
CA SER A 798 25.68 -3.59 9.49
C SER A 798 24.93 -3.06 8.27
N PHE A 799 24.58 -3.99 7.36
CA PHE A 799 23.62 -3.78 6.29
C PHE A 799 22.31 -4.44 6.70
N ASN A 800 21.24 -3.66 6.81
CA ASN A 800 19.92 -4.14 7.19
C ASN A 800 19.05 -4.25 5.94
N VAL A 801 18.71 -5.47 5.50
CA VAL A 801 18.00 -5.72 4.24
C VAL A 801 16.84 -6.68 4.46
N MET A 802 15.65 -6.25 4.09
CA MET A 802 14.44 -7.06 4.18
C MET A 802 14.42 -8.19 3.13
N VAL A 803 14.03 -9.38 3.55
CA VAL A 803 13.87 -10.56 2.69
C VAL A 803 12.49 -10.51 2.03
N ASN A 804 12.46 -10.33 0.72
CA ASN A 804 11.20 -10.24 -0.04
C ASN A 804 10.53 -11.60 -0.32
N LYS A 805 11.28 -12.72 -0.20
CA LYS A 805 10.80 -14.09 -0.44
C LYS A 805 11.57 -15.04 0.45
N SER A 806 10.93 -16.09 0.95
CA SER A 806 11.63 -17.14 1.72
C SER A 806 12.94 -17.55 1.04
N PRO A 807 14.08 -17.69 1.78
CA PRO A 807 15.39 -18.03 1.23
C PRO A 807 15.38 -19.28 0.35
N ASN A 808 14.53 -20.25 0.65
CA ASN A 808 14.38 -21.50 -0.12
C ASN A 808 13.80 -21.30 -1.53
N LYS A 809 13.12 -20.15 -1.80
CA LYS A 809 12.58 -19.82 -3.13
C LYS A 809 13.63 -19.22 -4.09
N TYR A 810 14.80 -18.84 -3.60
CA TYR A 810 15.87 -18.28 -4.43
C TYR A 810 16.74 -19.32 -5.17
N GLY A 811 16.63 -20.62 -4.84
CA GLY A 811 17.48 -21.70 -5.37
C GLY A 811 17.01 -22.40 -6.65
N LYS A 812 15.82 -22.10 -7.20
CA LYS A 812 15.20 -22.85 -8.31
C LYS A 812 15.54 -22.38 -9.75
N LYS A 813 16.46 -21.43 -9.94
CA LYS A 813 16.76 -20.86 -11.28
C LYS A 813 18.21 -21.04 -11.75
N ILE A 814 18.98 -21.97 -11.22
CA ILE A 814 20.29 -22.31 -11.77
C ILE A 814 20.27 -23.76 -12.23
N SER A 815 19.85 -24.01 -13.47
CA SER A 815 20.21 -25.20 -14.23
C SER A 815 21.67 -25.03 -14.70
N GLY A 816 22.61 -25.54 -13.94
CA GLY A 816 24.01 -25.60 -14.25
C GLY A 816 24.60 -26.78 -13.51
N THR A 817 25.20 -27.70 -14.25
CA THR A 817 25.83 -28.95 -13.89
C THR A 817 26.48 -28.91 -12.50
N ILE A 818 26.02 -29.72 -11.59
CA ILE A 818 26.65 -29.96 -10.28
C ILE A 818 27.92 -30.78 -10.54
N SER A 819 29.09 -30.13 -10.44
CA SER A 819 30.37 -30.82 -10.33
C SER A 819 30.61 -31.08 -8.85
N THR A 820 30.58 -32.34 -8.44
CA THR A 820 31.00 -32.81 -7.13
C THR A 820 32.52 -32.85 -7.12
N GLU A 821 33.18 -31.92 -6.43
CA GLU A 821 34.57 -32.04 -6.04
C GLU A 821 34.61 -32.71 -4.65
N THR A 822 35.11 -33.91 -4.59
CA THR A 822 35.38 -34.65 -3.35
C THR A 822 36.73 -34.15 -2.82
N SER A 823 36.72 -33.61 -1.58
CA SER A 823 37.96 -33.28 -0.90
C SER A 823 38.65 -34.55 -0.40
N LEU A 824 40.01 -34.53 -0.29
CA LEU A 824 40.85 -35.64 0.11
C LEU A 824 40.53 -36.29 1.48
N ASP A 825 39.61 -35.67 2.25
CA ASP A 825 39.19 -36.15 3.57
C ASP A 825 37.83 -36.83 3.60
N GLY A 826 37.26 -37.19 2.45
CA GLY A 826 36.03 -37.99 2.37
C GLY A 826 34.76 -37.36 2.93
N ARG A 827 34.74 -36.06 3.25
CA ARG A 827 33.54 -35.34 3.65
C ARG A 827 32.91 -34.62 2.45
N GLU A 828 31.69 -35.01 2.09
CA GLU A 828 30.91 -34.36 1.03
C GLU A 828 30.61 -32.90 1.42
N ASN A 829 31.30 -31.96 0.76
CA ASN A 829 30.97 -30.53 0.86
C ASN A 829 29.81 -30.20 -0.08
N ARG A 830 28.61 -30.62 0.27
CA ARG A 830 27.38 -30.41 -0.54
C ARG A 830 26.90 -28.95 -0.65
N ASN A 831 27.44 -28.01 0.13
CA ASN A 831 26.84 -26.67 0.29
C ASN A 831 27.65 -25.49 -0.28
N MET A 832 28.89 -25.67 -0.65
CA MET A 832 29.74 -24.53 -1.09
C MET A 832 29.44 -23.97 -2.48
N ALA A 833 28.88 -24.74 -3.40
CA ALA A 833 28.62 -24.30 -4.77
C ALA A 833 27.31 -23.54 -4.95
N SER A 834 26.37 -23.62 -3.99
CA SER A 834 25.01 -23.08 -4.15
C SER A 834 24.86 -21.60 -3.80
N TYR A 835 25.80 -20.99 -3.07
CA TYR A 835 25.70 -19.59 -2.64
C TYR A 835 26.39 -18.59 -3.57
N LYS A 836 27.26 -19.04 -4.47
CA LYS A 836 27.84 -18.18 -5.52
C LYS A 836 26.73 -17.68 -6.46
N GLY A 837 26.48 -16.37 -6.47
CA GLY A 837 25.45 -15.74 -7.31
C GLY A 837 24.15 -15.33 -6.59
N LEU A 838 23.99 -15.67 -5.30
CA LEU A 838 22.88 -15.16 -4.51
C LEU A 838 23.14 -13.73 -4.00
N PRO A 839 22.09 -12.92 -3.81
CA PRO A 839 22.20 -11.63 -3.13
C PRO A 839 22.82 -11.78 -1.72
N GLN A 840 23.59 -10.77 -1.28
CA GLN A 840 24.34 -10.83 -0.02
C GLN A 840 23.45 -11.11 1.20
N HIS A 841 22.31 -10.43 1.32
CA HIS A 841 21.35 -10.66 2.41
C HIS A 841 20.73 -12.06 2.40
N ILE A 842 20.60 -12.69 1.20
CA ILE A 842 20.10 -14.07 1.10
C ILE A 842 21.17 -15.07 1.53
N LYS A 843 22.45 -14.79 1.25
CA LYS A 843 23.55 -15.62 1.79
C LYS A 843 23.56 -15.57 3.31
N ALA A 844 23.48 -14.37 3.89
CA ALA A 844 23.40 -14.19 5.34
C ALA A 844 22.15 -14.87 5.95
N ALA A 845 21.01 -14.76 5.30
CA ALA A 845 19.78 -15.43 5.70
C ALA A 845 19.93 -16.97 5.71
N LYS A 846 20.64 -17.52 4.72
CA LYS A 846 20.90 -18.97 4.69
C LYS A 846 21.87 -19.41 5.79
N LEU A 847 22.89 -18.62 6.09
CA LEU A 847 23.79 -18.90 7.21
C LEU A 847 23.03 -18.89 8.56
N LEU A 848 22.02 -18.02 8.72
CA LEU A 848 21.13 -18.05 9.88
C LEU A 848 20.25 -19.29 9.89
N ALA A 849 19.72 -19.69 8.73
CA ALA A 849 18.90 -20.90 8.62
C ALA A 849 19.70 -22.17 8.91
N ASP A 850 20.99 -22.21 8.53
CA ASP A 850 21.88 -23.35 8.80
C ASP A 850 22.15 -23.56 10.30
N ILE A 851 22.01 -22.52 11.11
CA ILE A 851 22.08 -22.60 12.61
C ILE A 851 20.72 -22.75 13.28
N GLY A 852 19.64 -23.02 12.48
CA GLY A 852 18.31 -23.31 13.01
C GLY A 852 17.35 -22.12 13.07
N LYS A 853 17.74 -20.91 12.65
CA LYS A 853 16.83 -19.75 12.64
C LYS A 853 15.90 -19.79 11.44
N GLU A 854 14.58 -19.83 11.67
CA GLU A 854 13.60 -19.76 10.59
C GLU A 854 13.52 -18.34 10.02
N ILE A 855 13.73 -18.18 8.70
CA ILE A 855 13.69 -16.90 7.99
C ILE A 855 12.49 -16.85 7.07
N LYS A 856 11.63 -15.84 7.25
CA LYS A 856 10.40 -15.60 6.48
C LYS A 856 10.54 -14.40 5.54
N ALA A 857 9.61 -14.28 4.61
CA ALA A 857 9.47 -13.07 3.81
C ALA A 857 8.98 -11.93 4.73
N GLY A 858 9.67 -10.81 4.71
CA GLY A 858 9.42 -9.68 5.61
C GLY A 858 10.51 -9.48 6.67
N ASP A 859 11.29 -10.52 6.98
CA ASP A 859 12.36 -10.43 7.98
C ASP A 859 13.50 -9.53 7.50
N ILE A 860 14.08 -8.77 8.42
CA ILE A 860 15.26 -7.94 8.16
C ILE A 860 16.49 -8.74 8.55
N ILE A 861 17.40 -8.90 7.59
CA ILE A 861 18.68 -9.56 7.82
C ILE A 861 19.76 -8.51 8.00
N SER A 862 20.33 -8.47 9.20
CA SER A 862 21.48 -7.65 9.53
C SER A 862 22.76 -8.45 9.28
N TYR A 863 23.61 -7.95 8.38
CA TYR A 863 24.85 -8.62 8.01
C TYR A 863 25.98 -7.63 7.79
N VAL A 864 27.21 -8.11 7.94
CA VAL A 864 28.46 -7.39 7.66
C VAL A 864 29.21 -8.02 6.49
N LYS A 865 29.99 -7.20 5.76
CA LYS A 865 30.89 -7.68 4.71
C LYS A 865 32.16 -8.25 5.32
N THR A 866 32.53 -9.45 4.88
CA THR A 866 33.68 -10.19 5.43
C THR A 866 34.58 -10.69 4.31
N ARG A 867 35.84 -11.03 4.66
CA ARG A 867 36.83 -11.69 3.76
C ARG A 867 36.62 -13.21 3.69
N THR A 868 35.51 -13.73 4.25
CA THR A 868 35.18 -15.16 4.20
C THR A 868 34.70 -15.56 2.79
N VAL A 869 34.60 -16.88 2.54
CA VAL A 869 34.20 -17.43 1.22
C VAL A 869 32.84 -16.90 0.73
N ASP A 870 31.88 -16.70 1.63
CA ASP A 870 30.56 -16.16 1.31
C ASP A 870 30.56 -14.64 1.11
N GLY A 871 31.64 -13.96 1.56
CA GLY A 871 31.82 -12.52 1.48
C GLY A 871 30.94 -11.71 2.43
N VAL A 872 30.08 -12.38 3.22
CA VAL A 872 29.22 -11.79 4.23
C VAL A 872 28.97 -12.76 5.38
N LYS A 873 28.67 -12.22 6.57
CA LYS A 873 28.16 -12.97 7.72
C LYS A 873 27.07 -12.17 8.42
N PRO A 874 26.09 -12.82 9.06
CA PRO A 874 25.17 -12.16 9.97
C PRO A 874 25.91 -11.42 11.09
N VAL A 875 25.37 -10.29 11.55
CA VAL A 875 25.83 -9.61 12.78
C VAL A 875 25.72 -10.61 13.94
N GLY A 876 26.70 -10.63 14.83
CA GLY A 876 26.80 -11.62 15.93
C GLY A 876 27.52 -12.93 15.55
N LEU A 877 27.60 -13.31 14.27
CA LEU A 877 28.37 -14.47 13.81
C LEU A 877 29.73 -14.09 13.18
N ALA A 878 29.94 -12.82 12.89
CA ALA A 878 31.18 -12.31 12.33
C ALA A 878 32.18 -12.01 13.45
N LYS A 879 33.47 -12.23 13.14
CA LYS A 879 34.56 -11.80 14.02
C LYS A 879 35.16 -10.50 13.52
N PRO A 880 35.61 -9.57 14.39
CA PRO A 880 36.22 -8.30 13.97
C PRO A 880 37.36 -8.45 12.95
N GLU A 881 38.14 -9.54 13.04
CA GLU A 881 39.24 -9.81 12.11
C GLU A 881 38.77 -10.18 10.70
N GLU A 882 37.55 -10.70 10.58
CA GLU A 882 36.97 -11.13 9.31
C GLU A 882 36.40 -9.96 8.49
N ILE A 883 36.19 -8.79 9.11
CA ILE A 883 35.61 -7.62 8.45
C ILE A 883 36.48 -7.16 7.27
N ASP A 884 35.85 -6.99 6.11
CA ASP A 884 36.49 -6.53 4.89
C ASP A 884 36.45 -4.98 4.78
N THR A 885 37.42 -4.32 5.39
CA THR A 885 37.53 -2.84 5.41
C THR A 885 37.63 -2.24 4.02
N GLU A 886 38.25 -2.95 3.04
CA GLU A 886 38.33 -2.44 1.66
C GLU A 886 36.96 -2.35 1.00
N LYS A 887 36.06 -3.35 1.22
CA LYS A 887 34.69 -3.34 0.71
C LYS A 887 33.84 -2.25 1.36
N TYR A 888 34.16 -1.85 2.58
CA TYR A 888 33.51 -0.71 3.22
C TYR A 888 34.00 0.62 2.68
N LEU A 889 35.33 0.76 2.41
CA LEU A 889 35.87 1.95 1.72
C LEU A 889 35.28 2.10 0.32
N GLU A 890 35.16 1.01 -0.46
CA GLU A 890 34.46 1.02 -1.76
C GLU A 890 32.98 1.48 -1.59
N THR A 891 32.31 1.05 -0.52
CA THR A 891 30.92 1.46 -0.24
C THR A 891 30.82 2.93 0.16
N MET A 892 31.79 3.44 0.93
CA MET A 892 31.91 4.87 1.25
C MET A 892 32.14 5.68 -0.03
N GLU A 893 33.12 5.28 -0.87
CA GLU A 893 33.43 5.92 -2.17
C GLU A 893 32.15 6.01 -3.02
N ALA A 894 31.48 4.87 -3.28
CA ALA A 894 30.28 4.83 -4.09
C ALA A 894 29.10 5.65 -3.51
N THR A 895 29.08 5.85 -2.18
CA THR A 895 28.04 6.65 -1.52
C THR A 895 28.34 8.14 -1.59
N PHE A 896 29.56 8.53 -1.27
CA PHE A 896 29.92 9.94 -1.19
C PHE A 896 30.23 10.56 -2.56
N ASP A 897 30.77 9.81 -3.53
CA ASP A 897 31.01 10.32 -4.87
C ASP A 897 29.75 10.78 -5.59
N GLN A 898 28.58 10.28 -5.21
CA GLN A 898 27.30 10.77 -5.73
C GLN A 898 27.05 12.26 -5.43
N VAL A 899 27.69 12.79 -4.39
CA VAL A 899 27.62 14.23 -4.01
C VAL A 899 28.94 14.92 -4.34
N LEU A 900 30.06 14.28 -4.04
CA LEU A 900 31.39 14.86 -4.14
C LEU A 900 31.82 15.17 -5.58
N SER A 901 31.50 14.29 -6.54
CA SER A 901 31.84 14.49 -7.96
C SER A 901 31.24 15.79 -8.50
N SER A 902 30.01 16.11 -8.10
CA SER A 902 29.34 17.33 -8.52
C SER A 902 29.84 18.60 -7.82
N LEU A 903 30.57 18.41 -6.71
CA LEU A 903 31.28 19.47 -5.98
C LEU A 903 32.75 19.61 -6.42
N ASN A 904 33.14 18.94 -7.51
CA ASN A 904 34.54 18.84 -7.99
C ASN A 904 35.49 18.21 -6.97
N PHE A 905 34.98 17.21 -6.21
CA PHE A 905 35.79 16.39 -5.31
C PHE A 905 35.98 14.98 -5.87
N ASN A 906 37.12 14.37 -5.52
CA ASN A 906 37.37 12.95 -5.71
C ASN A 906 37.63 12.30 -4.35
N PHE A 907 36.86 11.26 -3.99
CA PHE A 907 36.98 10.57 -2.71
C PHE A 907 38.40 10.04 -2.47
N LYS A 908 39.07 9.46 -3.49
CA LYS A 908 40.43 8.95 -3.38
C LYS A 908 41.43 10.04 -3.08
N SER A 909 41.30 11.22 -3.72
CA SER A 909 42.17 12.35 -3.47
C SER A 909 42.04 12.91 -2.05
N LEU A 910 40.82 12.86 -1.47
CA LEU A 910 40.57 13.24 -0.09
C LEU A 910 41.25 12.31 0.92
N LEU A 911 41.43 11.03 0.57
CA LEU A 911 42.16 10.04 1.38
C LEU A 911 43.69 10.02 1.11
N GLY A 912 44.23 10.93 0.28
CA GLY A 912 45.63 10.99 -0.04
C GLY A 912 46.12 9.83 -0.93
N LYS A 913 45.21 9.06 -1.56
CA LYS A 913 45.57 7.97 -2.49
C LYS A 913 45.74 8.54 -3.90
N PRO A 914 46.80 8.14 -4.66
CA PRO A 914 47.03 8.64 -6.01
C PRO A 914 45.84 8.27 -6.95
N ARG A 915 45.48 9.21 -7.80
CA ARG A 915 44.47 9.00 -8.85
C ARG A 915 45.04 7.97 -9.87
N GLN A 916 44.37 6.87 -10.05
CA GLN A 916 44.54 6.03 -11.23
C GLN A 916 43.90 6.77 -12.40
N SER A 917 44.68 7.54 -13.15
CA SER A 917 44.17 8.19 -14.38
C SER A 917 43.93 7.09 -15.42
N ASN A 918 42.72 7.03 -15.97
CA ASN A 918 42.42 6.23 -17.13
C ASN A 918 43.30 6.72 -18.29
N LEU A 919 43.93 5.81 -18.99
CA LEU A 919 44.79 6.12 -20.19
C LEU A 919 44.02 6.96 -21.23
N ASP A 920 42.68 6.88 -21.29
CA ASP A 920 41.88 7.67 -22.21
C ASP A 920 41.91 9.19 -21.92
N GLU A 921 42.02 9.61 -20.64
CA GLU A 921 42.12 11.04 -20.26
C GLU A 921 43.46 11.68 -20.70
N LEU A 922 44.50 10.88 -20.85
CA LEU A 922 45.82 11.34 -21.28
C LEU A 922 45.90 11.57 -22.81
N PHE A 923 44.99 10.99 -23.59
CA PHE A 923 44.96 11.11 -25.05
C PHE A 923 44.10 12.26 -25.56
N TRP A 924 43.20 12.84 -24.74
CA TRP A 924 42.29 13.94 -25.15
C TRP A 924 42.65 15.30 -24.57
N SER A 925 43.77 15.44 -23.87
CA SER A 925 44.26 16.73 -23.33
C SER A 925 45.42 17.32 -24.15
N ARG A 926 45.41 17.13 -25.47
CA ARG A 926 46.26 17.88 -26.41
C ARG A 926 45.42 18.53 -27.49
#